data_eb486b7868f485d01f6f6ecd20535700
#
_entry.id   eb486b7868f485d01f6f6ecd20535700
#
_cell.length_a   1.000
_cell.length_b   1.000
_cell.length_c   1.000
_cell.angle_alpha   90.00
_cell.angle_beta   90.00
_cell.angle_gamma   90.00
#
_symmetry.space_group_name_H-M   'P 1'
#
loop_
_entity.id
_entity.type
_entity.pdbx_description
1 polymer ?
#
loop_
_entity_poly.entity_id
_entity_poly.type
_entity_poly.pdbx_seq_one_letter_code
_entity_poly.pdbx_strand_id
1 'polypeptide(L)'
;MKHYLLTALSLFIALATLADDRRDWEDAGVQQRNREPARAAFFPFIQNPGDRQLSLDGMWRFHWTPTPDTQPDNFFQTDFDDSQWVFFPVPADWEMNGYGTPIYSSSGYTFKIDPPRVMGKPKQDYTAYVERNPMGIYRRTFTIPDEWKDQEVYIRFGAVSSAFYLWVNGNLAGYSQGSMEPAEFRITPYLTSHSNQLTLQVFKYSDGSYLEDQDMWRLAGIHRSVTLFAAPKIRIRDIGIRTILDENYRDAQLIIHPELEAQPSQRADGFRMEARLYDNTGNMVLDSVLTVDAATMLNLDHKAAIMNERTPQRGYPKWGWLQATVQNPHKWTAETPYLYTLRIALTDSVGQIIEQIEQKVGFRSLEIKDGRLLVNGMPIRLRGVNRHEMDPYLGHVMTEERMLEDITLMKQANINAVRTAHYPNTDRWYELCDSLGLYVMDEADIEEHGLRGQLASDPLWAPAWIDRTQRLVIRDRNHPSIIFWSLGNEAGWGTNFAMTAAWIHEYDPTRFVHYEGAQGSPDPLSVDVISRFYPRLQDDYLNPGIPEGSDQERAENARWERLLSIARDTTDTRPVLASEYAHAMGNALGNFKEYWDEMNSHPRMLGGFIWDWADQGIIRDGKVLYGGDFGDKPNLKAFCLNGIVMSDRTLTPKYYEVQAVYGNGPQSFAETSVPLPEPLKNNNRVVGGSNIVQRSMFKVQCFRAPTDNDRSFGNWLAKDWQRCGLDTLTIPMTTEQNGNEFTFSFTIPDGLPELPRLGIVIELPREYEQLTWYGRGPWDNYPDRKTSCPVGLWKSTVSEQYVHYPRPQDSGNHENCTMIELKTKHGKILRIEAVDKPFSFSALPYSAQYIASKTHDYELEDQGKTYLSIDCAVMGLGNSSCGPGVLKKYSIDKTKQHQLRIRITATE
;
A
#
# COMPACT_ATOMS: atom_id res chain seq x y z
N MET A 1 12.23 58.16 -31.00
CA MET A 1 12.82 57.45 -29.81
C MET A 1 11.96 57.54 -28.57
N LYS A 2 11.40 58.70 -28.16
CA LYS A 2 10.52 58.76 -26.94
C LYS A 2 9.20 57.99 -27.05
N HIS A 3 8.59 57.85 -28.22
CA HIS A 3 7.35 57.13 -28.41
C HIS A 3 7.57 55.61 -28.37
N TYR A 4 8.68 55.08 -28.82
CA TYR A 4 9.01 53.65 -28.74
C TYR A 4 9.36 53.19 -27.31
N LEU A 5 9.93 54.09 -26.47
CA LEU A 5 10.17 53.77 -25.07
C LEU A 5 8.88 53.69 -24.23
N LEU A 6 7.89 54.57 -24.50
CA LEU A 6 6.61 54.53 -23.80
C LEU A 6 5.79 53.31 -24.22
N THR A 7 5.82 52.92 -25.50
CA THR A 7 5.10 51.72 -25.98
C THR A 7 5.75 50.44 -25.45
N ALA A 8 7.09 50.38 -25.35
CA ALA A 8 7.80 49.26 -24.76
C ALA A 8 7.56 49.17 -23.25
N LEU A 9 7.50 50.30 -22.55
CA LEU A 9 7.20 50.33 -21.12
C LEU A 9 5.73 49.94 -20.83
N SER A 10 4.77 50.35 -21.67
CA SER A 10 3.36 49.96 -21.57
C SER A 10 3.17 48.49 -21.92
N LEU A 11 3.94 47.91 -22.86
CA LEU A 11 3.92 46.49 -23.16
C LEU A 11 4.52 45.66 -22.01
N PHE A 12 5.60 46.17 -21.37
CA PHE A 12 6.21 45.52 -20.21
C PHE A 12 5.30 45.57 -18.97
N ILE A 13 4.57 46.67 -18.75
CA ILE A 13 3.59 46.78 -17.67
C ILE A 13 2.34 45.92 -17.99
N ALA A 14 1.91 45.85 -19.23
CA ALA A 14 0.79 44.97 -19.65
C ALA A 14 1.16 43.49 -19.58
N LEU A 15 2.43 43.14 -19.80
CA LEU A 15 2.92 41.76 -19.60
C LEU A 15 3.09 41.42 -18.11
N ALA A 16 3.40 42.39 -17.27
CA ALA A 16 3.47 42.17 -15.82
C ALA A 16 2.09 42.06 -15.14
N THR A 17 1.05 42.70 -15.71
CA THR A 17 -0.34 42.60 -15.18
C THR A 17 -1.11 41.40 -15.70
N LEU A 18 -0.61 40.74 -16.77
CA LEU A 18 -1.18 39.46 -17.26
C LEU A 18 -0.62 38.23 -16.52
N ALA A 19 0.30 38.42 -15.58
CA ALA A 19 0.94 37.30 -14.86
C ALA A 19 0.12 36.76 -13.68
N ASP A 20 -0.97 37.40 -13.29
CA ASP A 20 -1.70 37.06 -12.07
C ASP A 20 -2.94 36.16 -12.29
N ASP A 21 -3.29 35.83 -13.54
CA ASP A 21 -4.44 34.99 -13.90
C ASP A 21 -4.03 33.57 -14.35
N ARG A 22 -2.75 33.20 -14.18
CA ARG A 22 -2.27 31.88 -14.61
C ARG A 22 -2.66 30.81 -13.59
N ARG A 23 -3.49 29.91 -14.02
CA ARG A 23 -3.84 28.69 -13.28
C ARG A 23 -2.92 27.56 -13.71
N ASP A 24 -1.65 27.57 -13.28
CA ASP A 24 -0.68 26.51 -13.60
C ASP A 24 -1.20 25.14 -13.17
N TRP A 25 -2.04 25.09 -12.14
CA TRP A 25 -2.70 23.91 -11.61
C TRP A 25 -3.92 23.43 -12.42
N GLU A 26 -4.20 24.02 -13.56
CA GLU A 26 -5.16 23.58 -14.59
C GLU A 26 -4.51 23.53 -15.99
N ASP A 27 -3.18 23.40 -16.07
CA ASP A 27 -2.39 23.35 -17.31
C ASP A 27 -1.46 22.15 -17.33
N ALA A 28 -1.88 21.05 -17.96
CA ALA A 28 -1.12 19.80 -18.06
C ALA A 28 0.28 19.93 -18.71
N GLY A 29 0.59 21.07 -19.33
CA GLY A 29 1.94 21.38 -19.83
C GLY A 29 2.87 21.96 -18.78
N VAL A 30 2.37 22.32 -17.60
CA VAL A 30 3.16 23.01 -16.55
C VAL A 30 3.26 22.16 -15.29
N GLN A 31 4.33 21.38 -15.16
CA GLN A 31 4.58 20.54 -13.99
C GLN A 31 5.28 21.30 -12.85
N GLN A 32 5.98 22.39 -13.19
CA GLN A 32 6.79 23.14 -12.23
C GLN A 32 7.22 24.52 -12.76
N ARG A 33 7.59 25.42 -11.81
CA ARG A 33 8.33 26.65 -12.07
C ARG A 33 9.46 26.78 -11.08
N ASN A 34 10.69 26.98 -11.55
CA ASN A 34 11.89 27.15 -10.71
C ASN A 34 12.15 26.01 -9.70
N ARG A 35 11.49 24.87 -9.84
CA ARG A 35 11.83 23.68 -9.05
C ARG A 35 13.16 23.13 -9.53
N GLU A 36 14.05 22.80 -8.60
CA GLU A 36 15.30 22.12 -8.91
C GLU A 36 15.04 20.78 -9.59
N PRO A 37 15.89 20.36 -10.54
CA PRO A 37 15.79 19.02 -11.11
C PRO A 37 15.91 17.94 -10.04
N ALA A 38 15.30 16.78 -10.26
CA ALA A 38 15.38 15.65 -9.34
C ALA A 38 16.84 15.23 -9.06
N ARG A 39 17.08 14.72 -7.87
CA ARG A 39 18.36 14.15 -7.41
C ARG A 39 18.14 13.03 -6.42
N ALA A 40 19.18 12.25 -6.16
CA ALA A 40 19.16 11.22 -5.12
C ALA A 40 18.86 11.84 -3.74
N ALA A 41 18.18 11.06 -2.91
CA ALA A 41 17.80 11.48 -1.56
C ALA A 41 19.06 11.50 -0.66
N PHE A 42 19.58 12.67 -0.39
CA PHE A 42 20.62 12.92 0.60
C PHE A 42 20.62 14.39 1.05
N PHE A 43 21.22 14.65 2.19
CA PHE A 43 21.53 16.01 2.63
C PHE A 43 23.04 16.15 2.85
N PRO A 44 23.63 17.26 2.38
CA PRO A 44 25.05 17.53 2.60
C PRO A 44 25.34 17.88 4.06
N PHE A 45 26.60 17.66 4.48
CA PHE A 45 27.11 18.06 5.78
C PHE A 45 28.61 18.37 5.67
N ILE A 46 29.23 18.88 6.74
CA ILE A 46 30.69 19.14 6.80
C ILE A 46 31.36 18.23 7.80
N GLN A 47 30.92 18.25 9.04
CA GLN A 47 31.51 17.45 10.12
C GLN A 47 30.56 16.33 10.59
N ASN A 48 29.28 16.67 10.76
CA ASN A 48 28.28 15.74 11.26
C ASN A 48 27.02 15.81 10.38
N PRO A 49 26.38 14.67 10.12
CA PRO A 49 25.07 14.66 9.46
C PRO A 49 24.12 15.61 10.18
N GLY A 50 23.43 16.46 9.41
CA GLY A 50 22.51 17.47 9.93
C GLY A 50 23.08 18.86 10.18
N ASP A 51 24.42 19.07 10.17
CA ASP A 51 25.03 20.39 10.43
C ASP A 51 24.71 21.44 9.34
N ARG A 52 24.12 21.01 8.23
CA ARG A 52 23.69 21.84 7.11
C ARG A 52 22.19 21.82 6.86
N GLN A 53 21.41 21.37 7.84
CA GLN A 53 19.97 21.26 7.76
C GLN A 53 19.27 22.06 8.86
N LEU A 54 18.08 22.55 8.54
CA LEU A 54 17.18 23.17 9.50
C LEU A 54 15.75 22.73 9.19
N SER A 55 15.12 22.00 10.11
CA SER A 55 13.72 21.64 9.96
C SER A 55 12.82 22.88 10.13
N LEU A 56 11.85 22.98 9.24
CA LEU A 56 10.74 23.91 9.36
C LEU A 56 9.44 23.22 9.81
N ASP A 57 9.51 21.96 10.23
CA ASP A 57 8.36 21.27 10.81
C ASP A 57 7.87 21.97 12.10
N GLY A 58 6.61 21.83 12.43
CA GLY A 58 5.97 22.40 13.60
C GLY A 58 4.79 23.30 13.26
N MET A 59 4.55 24.34 14.05
CA MET A 59 3.33 25.14 13.91
C MET A 59 3.53 26.30 12.93
N TRP A 60 2.64 26.37 11.92
CA TRP A 60 2.61 27.44 10.91
C TRP A 60 1.34 28.26 11.03
N ARG A 61 1.31 29.51 10.65
CA ARG A 61 0.08 30.26 10.41
C ARG A 61 -0.64 29.67 9.22
N PHE A 62 -1.97 29.46 9.36
CA PHE A 62 -2.75 28.74 8.37
C PHE A 62 -4.12 29.35 8.16
N HIS A 63 -4.54 29.42 6.90
CA HIS A 63 -5.86 29.85 6.49
C HIS A 63 -6.41 28.90 5.44
N TRP A 64 -7.57 28.31 5.71
CA TRP A 64 -8.24 27.37 4.81
C TRP A 64 -9.44 28.02 4.14
N THR A 65 -9.66 27.75 2.86
CA THR A 65 -10.85 28.17 2.12
C THR A 65 -11.43 27.00 1.31
N PRO A 66 -12.76 26.94 1.13
CA PRO A 66 -13.40 25.85 0.37
C PRO A 66 -13.20 25.98 -1.15
N THR A 67 -12.69 27.12 -1.62
CA THR A 67 -12.42 27.39 -3.04
C THR A 67 -11.35 28.49 -3.17
N PRO A 68 -10.50 28.44 -4.20
CA PRO A 68 -9.52 29.50 -4.46
C PRO A 68 -10.16 30.89 -4.67
N ASP A 69 -11.40 30.93 -5.12
CA ASP A 69 -12.11 32.20 -5.41
C ASP A 69 -12.37 33.06 -4.16
N THR A 70 -12.17 32.52 -2.96
CA THR A 70 -12.39 33.21 -1.67
C THR A 70 -11.12 33.48 -0.89
N GLN A 71 -9.96 33.38 -1.55
CA GLN A 71 -8.66 33.68 -0.91
C GLN A 71 -8.53 35.15 -0.54
N PRO A 72 -7.79 35.49 0.54
CA PRO A 72 -7.46 36.87 0.84
C PRO A 72 -6.56 37.49 -0.23
N ASP A 73 -6.79 38.77 -0.56
CA ASP A 73 -5.90 39.50 -1.47
C ASP A 73 -4.51 39.71 -0.85
N ASN A 74 -3.48 39.65 -1.65
CA ASN A 74 -2.09 39.95 -1.24
C ASN A 74 -1.55 39.14 -0.04
N PHE A 75 -2.11 37.97 0.24
CA PHE A 75 -1.72 37.11 1.36
C PHE A 75 -0.22 36.73 1.40
N PHE A 76 0.47 36.85 0.27
CA PHE A 76 1.90 36.53 0.12
C PHE A 76 2.81 37.68 0.51
N GLN A 77 2.32 38.91 0.66
CA GLN A 77 3.09 40.08 1.05
C GLN A 77 3.59 39.97 2.50
N THR A 78 4.79 40.53 2.75
CA THR A 78 5.41 40.44 4.08
C THR A 78 4.67 41.24 5.15
N ASP A 79 3.97 42.30 4.75
CA ASP A 79 3.18 43.17 5.63
C ASP A 79 1.72 42.74 5.77
N PHE A 80 1.32 41.63 5.18
CA PHE A 80 -0.03 41.08 5.35
C PHE A 80 -0.27 40.66 6.79
N ASP A 81 -1.40 41.12 7.38
CA ASP A 81 -1.80 40.79 8.75
C ASP A 81 -2.44 39.41 8.81
N ASP A 82 -1.66 38.44 9.26
CA ASP A 82 -2.09 37.07 9.53
C ASP A 82 -2.38 36.78 11.01
N SER A 83 -2.54 37.81 11.84
CA SER A 83 -2.73 37.66 13.28
C SER A 83 -3.98 36.85 13.65
N GLN A 84 -5.00 36.88 12.80
CA GLN A 84 -6.26 36.14 13.01
C GLN A 84 -6.20 34.70 12.45
N TRP A 85 -5.11 34.32 11.78
CA TRP A 85 -4.97 32.97 11.26
C TRP A 85 -4.65 31.98 12.39
N VAL A 86 -5.09 30.75 12.24
CA VAL A 86 -4.83 29.70 13.21
C VAL A 86 -3.37 29.22 13.10
N PHE A 87 -2.92 28.50 14.13
CA PHE A 87 -1.72 27.70 14.04
C PHE A 87 -2.06 26.27 13.63
N PHE A 88 -1.38 25.76 12.64
CA PHE A 88 -1.60 24.44 12.07
C PHE A 88 -0.28 23.65 12.05
N PRO A 89 -0.28 22.35 12.40
CA PRO A 89 0.93 21.54 12.38
C PRO A 89 1.40 21.23 10.95
N VAL A 90 2.69 21.15 10.76
CA VAL A 90 3.35 20.69 9.52
C VAL A 90 4.45 19.72 9.96
N PRO A 91 4.48 18.47 9.42
CA PRO A 91 3.56 17.92 8.43
C PRO A 91 2.18 17.56 8.99
N ALA A 92 1.12 17.71 8.18
CA ALA A 92 -0.24 17.27 8.50
C ALA A 92 -1.17 17.36 7.28
N ASP A 93 -2.19 16.49 7.27
CA ASP A 93 -3.33 16.60 6.37
C ASP A 93 -4.42 17.48 6.98
N TRP A 94 -5.10 18.27 6.15
CA TRP A 94 -6.13 19.21 6.59
C TRP A 94 -7.31 18.50 7.24
N GLU A 95 -7.80 17.47 6.57
CA GLU A 95 -9.02 16.75 6.94
C GLU A 95 -8.85 16.00 8.27
N MET A 96 -7.65 15.55 8.55
CA MET A 96 -7.31 14.92 9.83
C MET A 96 -7.32 15.94 10.98
N ASN A 97 -7.21 17.22 10.68
CA ASN A 97 -7.19 18.34 11.64
C ASN A 97 -8.48 19.19 11.59
N GLY A 98 -9.53 18.70 10.94
CA GLY A 98 -10.86 19.34 10.95
C GLY A 98 -11.09 20.42 9.91
N TYR A 99 -10.27 20.49 8.86
CA TYR A 99 -10.43 21.42 7.75
C TYR A 99 -10.78 20.67 6.46
N GLY A 100 -11.99 20.87 5.96
CA GLY A 100 -12.52 20.14 4.82
C GLY A 100 -13.01 18.73 5.19
N THR A 101 -13.46 18.01 4.19
CA THR A 101 -14.05 16.67 4.33
C THR A 101 -13.11 15.61 3.78
N PRO A 102 -12.71 14.60 4.58
CA PRO A 102 -12.01 13.44 4.03
C PRO A 102 -12.97 12.66 3.13
N ILE A 103 -12.56 12.32 1.93
CA ILE A 103 -13.37 11.59 0.95
C ILE A 103 -12.66 10.30 0.59
N TYR A 104 -13.34 9.16 0.76
CA TYR A 104 -12.84 7.89 0.30
C TYR A 104 -13.47 7.50 -1.04
N SER A 105 -12.64 7.39 -2.07
CA SER A 105 -13.06 6.96 -3.41
C SER A 105 -11.97 6.10 -4.06
N SER A 106 -12.36 5.06 -4.79
CA SER A 106 -11.45 4.19 -5.53
C SER A 106 -11.39 4.60 -7.01
N SER A 107 -12.36 4.25 -7.81
CA SER A 107 -12.32 4.45 -9.27
C SER A 107 -13.16 5.64 -9.70
N GLY A 108 -12.66 6.85 -9.51
CA GLY A 108 -13.35 8.05 -9.97
C GLY A 108 -13.08 9.31 -9.16
N TYR A 109 -13.17 10.40 -9.87
CA TYR A 109 -12.83 11.71 -9.33
C TYR A 109 -13.96 12.29 -8.50
N THR A 110 -13.59 12.95 -7.42
CA THR A 110 -14.52 13.64 -6.52
C THR A 110 -14.97 15.00 -7.06
N PHE A 111 -14.29 15.53 -8.07
CA PHE A 111 -14.61 16.76 -8.80
C PHE A 111 -15.23 16.46 -10.18
N LYS A 112 -15.58 17.48 -10.94
CA LYS A 112 -16.10 17.29 -12.31
C LYS A 112 -14.97 16.91 -13.27
N ILE A 113 -15.10 15.79 -13.93
CA ILE A 113 -14.19 15.34 -15.00
C ILE A 113 -14.27 16.31 -16.19
N ASP A 114 -13.17 17.02 -16.46
CA ASP A 114 -12.98 17.93 -17.59
C ASP A 114 -11.47 18.24 -17.77
N PRO A 115 -10.59 17.21 -18.00
CA PRO A 115 -9.15 17.40 -18.04
C PRO A 115 -8.71 18.51 -19.00
N PRO A 116 -7.76 19.39 -18.62
CA PRO A 116 -7.01 19.41 -17.37
C PRO A 116 -7.69 20.18 -16.22
N ARG A 117 -8.91 20.68 -16.42
CA ARG A 117 -9.60 21.57 -15.46
C ARG A 117 -10.22 20.79 -14.29
N VAL A 118 -10.09 21.34 -13.09
CA VAL A 118 -10.63 20.77 -11.84
C VAL A 118 -11.72 21.66 -11.20
N MET A 119 -11.86 22.92 -11.66
CA MET A 119 -12.85 23.88 -11.12
C MET A 119 -14.26 23.71 -11.70
N GLY A 120 -14.48 22.74 -12.58
CA GLY A 120 -15.80 22.47 -13.12
C GLY A 120 -16.83 22.13 -12.04
N LYS A 121 -18.09 22.51 -12.25
CA LYS A 121 -19.17 22.28 -11.29
C LYS A 121 -19.60 20.81 -11.29
N PRO A 122 -19.37 20.03 -10.21
CA PRO A 122 -19.77 18.62 -10.15
C PRO A 122 -21.26 18.44 -9.91
N LYS A 123 -21.73 17.22 -9.68
CA LYS A 123 -23.10 16.92 -9.25
C LYS A 123 -23.40 17.63 -7.93
N GLN A 124 -24.66 18.06 -7.77
CA GLN A 124 -25.09 18.88 -6.62
C GLN A 124 -24.93 18.18 -5.27
N ASP A 125 -24.96 16.86 -5.24
CA ASP A 125 -24.81 16.05 -4.03
C ASP A 125 -23.35 15.70 -3.71
N TYR A 126 -22.38 16.04 -4.59
CA TYR A 126 -20.97 15.82 -4.32
C TYR A 126 -20.44 16.82 -3.28
N THR A 127 -19.53 16.37 -2.42
CA THR A 127 -18.80 17.24 -1.47
C THR A 127 -18.14 18.41 -2.20
N ALA A 128 -17.50 18.13 -3.33
CA ALA A 128 -16.84 19.14 -4.17
C ALA A 128 -17.82 20.13 -4.85
N TYR A 129 -19.14 20.01 -4.66
CA TYR A 129 -20.07 21.06 -5.08
C TYR A 129 -19.94 22.33 -4.24
N VAL A 130 -19.66 22.17 -2.94
CA VAL A 130 -19.45 23.25 -1.97
C VAL A 130 -17.95 23.46 -1.74
N GLU A 131 -17.22 22.40 -1.45
CA GLU A 131 -15.75 22.39 -1.33
C GLU A 131 -15.15 22.19 -2.73
N ARG A 132 -15.25 23.21 -3.60
CA ARG A 132 -14.98 23.08 -5.04
C ARG A 132 -13.57 22.65 -5.37
N ASN A 133 -12.61 23.26 -4.75
CA ASN A 133 -11.18 22.97 -4.73
C ASN A 133 -10.62 23.61 -3.50
N PRO A 134 -10.70 22.93 -2.33
CA PRO A 134 -10.19 23.48 -1.09
C PRO A 134 -8.74 23.91 -1.22
N MET A 135 -8.41 25.02 -0.56
CA MET A 135 -7.08 25.61 -0.61
C MET A 135 -6.62 26.00 0.79
N GLY A 136 -5.34 25.71 1.08
CA GLY A 136 -4.68 26.10 2.30
C GLY A 136 -3.56 27.10 2.04
N ILE A 137 -3.55 28.22 2.77
CA ILE A 137 -2.46 29.17 2.77
C ILE A 137 -1.67 29.03 4.05
N TYR A 138 -0.38 28.78 3.93
CA TYR A 138 0.53 28.60 5.05
C TYR A 138 1.52 29.77 5.08
N ARG A 139 1.84 30.26 6.28
CA ARG A 139 2.87 31.28 6.47
C ARG A 139 3.78 30.92 7.64
N ARG A 140 5.08 31.11 7.46
CA ARG A 140 6.09 30.86 8.49
C ARG A 140 7.26 31.81 8.39
N THR A 141 7.66 32.36 9.50
CA THR A 141 8.90 33.11 9.62
C THR A 141 10.05 32.17 10.00
N PHE A 142 11.22 32.44 9.47
CA PHE A 142 12.45 31.69 9.76
C PHE A 142 13.68 32.60 9.66
N THR A 143 14.78 32.15 10.26
CA THR A 143 16.09 32.83 10.17
C THR A 143 17.10 31.84 9.63
N ILE A 144 18.05 32.37 8.86
CA ILE A 144 19.17 31.58 8.34
C ILE A 144 20.30 31.65 9.37
N PRO A 145 20.92 30.52 9.75
CA PRO A 145 22.12 30.49 10.59
C PRO A 145 23.24 31.36 9.98
N ASP A 146 24.02 32.09 10.81
CA ASP A 146 25.09 32.95 10.34
C ASP A 146 26.17 32.18 9.55
N GLU A 147 26.35 30.90 9.86
CA GLU A 147 27.30 30.01 9.18
C GLU A 147 26.89 29.72 7.72
N TRP A 148 25.63 29.97 7.35
CA TRP A 148 25.11 29.76 5.99
C TRP A 148 25.19 31.02 5.12
N LYS A 149 25.68 32.13 5.65
CA LYS A 149 25.63 33.45 5.00
C LYS A 149 26.25 33.50 3.59
N ASP A 150 27.31 32.73 3.36
CA ASP A 150 28.00 32.65 2.06
C ASP A 150 27.68 31.38 1.28
N GLN A 151 26.63 30.61 1.73
CA GLN A 151 26.19 29.40 1.09
C GLN A 151 24.97 29.63 0.20
N GLU A 152 24.69 28.68 -0.66
CA GLU A 152 23.39 28.57 -1.33
C GLU A 152 22.40 27.87 -0.40
N VAL A 153 21.22 28.43 -0.28
CA VAL A 153 20.17 27.88 0.58
C VAL A 153 19.03 27.35 -0.27
N TYR A 154 18.64 26.14 0.03
CA TYR A 154 17.55 25.43 -0.61
C TYR A 154 16.46 25.09 0.40
N ILE A 155 15.22 25.02 -0.08
CA ILE A 155 14.10 24.48 0.67
C ILE A 155 13.62 23.22 -0.01
N ARG A 156 13.37 22.16 0.76
CA ARG A 156 12.79 20.89 0.30
C ARG A 156 11.48 20.65 1.01
N PHE A 157 10.42 20.49 0.25
CA PHE A 157 9.14 19.93 0.68
C PHE A 157 9.16 18.45 0.37
N GLY A 158 8.99 17.59 1.37
CA GLY A 158 9.02 16.14 1.17
C GLY A 158 7.83 15.61 0.36
N ALA A 159 6.64 16.18 0.57
CA ALA A 159 5.45 15.98 -0.24
C ALA A 159 4.37 17.03 0.09
N VAL A 160 3.61 17.43 -0.92
CA VAL A 160 2.50 18.40 -0.79
C VAL A 160 1.37 18.02 -1.75
N SER A 161 0.20 17.69 -1.24
CA SER A 161 -0.98 17.33 -2.06
C SER A 161 -1.86 18.55 -2.37
N SER A 162 -2.19 18.84 -3.65
CA SER A 162 -1.71 18.21 -4.89
C SER A 162 -0.72 19.11 -5.63
N ALA A 163 -0.86 20.41 -5.50
CA ALA A 163 -0.01 21.43 -6.13
C ALA A 163 0.12 22.66 -5.23
N PHE A 164 1.20 23.40 -5.40
CA PHE A 164 1.42 24.61 -4.60
C PHE A 164 2.28 25.66 -5.29
N TYR A 165 2.03 26.92 -4.95
CA TYR A 165 2.93 28.03 -5.17
C TYR A 165 3.73 28.35 -3.91
N LEU A 166 4.96 28.78 -4.10
CA LEU A 166 5.89 29.20 -3.04
C LEU A 166 6.31 30.66 -3.21
N TRP A 167 6.14 31.45 -2.17
CA TRP A 167 6.71 32.80 -2.06
C TRP A 167 7.73 32.87 -0.93
N VAL A 168 8.80 33.62 -1.17
CA VAL A 168 9.79 33.96 -0.17
C VAL A 168 9.91 35.47 -0.11
N ASN A 169 9.67 36.05 1.06
CA ASN A 169 9.65 37.50 1.26
C ASN A 169 8.80 38.26 0.22
N GLY A 170 7.60 37.72 -0.07
CA GLY A 170 6.66 38.30 -1.02
C GLY A 170 6.98 38.08 -2.49
N ASN A 171 8.10 37.45 -2.83
CA ASN A 171 8.51 37.14 -4.20
C ASN A 171 8.10 35.71 -4.55
N LEU A 172 7.46 35.50 -5.69
CA LEU A 172 7.16 34.16 -6.20
C LEU A 172 8.45 33.39 -6.49
N ALA A 173 8.74 32.40 -5.69
CA ALA A 173 9.93 31.58 -5.80
C ALA A 173 9.71 30.35 -6.70
N GLY A 174 8.50 29.79 -6.72
CA GLY A 174 8.24 28.63 -7.58
C GLY A 174 6.83 28.06 -7.51
N TYR A 175 6.65 26.99 -8.29
CA TYR A 175 5.45 26.15 -8.36
C TYR A 175 5.86 24.68 -8.50
N SER A 176 5.12 23.78 -7.92
CA SER A 176 5.26 22.34 -8.14
C SER A 176 3.93 21.63 -7.99
N GLN A 177 3.79 20.52 -8.72
CA GLN A 177 2.72 19.54 -8.55
C GLN A 177 3.31 18.12 -8.49
N GLY A 178 2.46 17.12 -8.17
CA GLY A 178 2.84 15.75 -7.82
C GLY A 178 2.83 15.59 -6.30
N SER A 179 1.81 14.86 -5.82
CA SER A 179 1.47 14.82 -4.40
C SER A 179 2.48 14.06 -3.54
N MET A 180 3.21 13.10 -4.12
CA MET A 180 4.00 12.13 -3.38
C MET A 180 5.50 12.25 -3.59
N GLU A 181 5.94 13.18 -4.45
CA GLU A 181 7.36 13.41 -4.71
C GLU A 181 7.87 14.72 -4.08
N PRO A 182 9.14 14.77 -3.67
CA PRO A 182 9.70 15.98 -3.09
C PRO A 182 9.88 17.09 -4.12
N ALA A 183 9.73 18.32 -3.66
CA ALA A 183 10.01 19.53 -4.45
C ALA A 183 11.09 20.39 -3.76
N GLU A 184 12.16 20.69 -4.49
CA GLU A 184 13.25 21.53 -4.00
C GLU A 184 13.32 22.86 -4.75
N PHE A 185 13.63 23.94 -4.03
CA PHE A 185 13.77 25.27 -4.60
C PHE A 185 15.01 25.98 -4.03
N ARG A 186 15.79 26.59 -4.90
CA ARG A 186 16.86 27.48 -4.48
C ARG A 186 16.28 28.83 -4.06
N ILE A 187 16.38 29.14 -2.78
CA ILE A 187 15.78 30.38 -2.23
C ILE A 187 16.78 31.50 -1.94
N THR A 188 18.08 31.25 -2.09
CA THR A 188 19.14 32.27 -1.87
C THR A 188 18.82 33.64 -2.46
N PRO A 189 18.33 33.79 -3.72
CA PRO A 189 18.05 35.07 -4.32
C PRO A 189 17.01 35.94 -3.59
N TYR A 190 16.18 35.31 -2.80
CA TYR A 190 15.04 35.95 -2.13
C TYR A 190 15.28 36.22 -0.64
N LEU A 191 16.41 35.74 -0.08
CA LEU A 191 16.70 35.84 1.35
C LEU A 191 17.18 37.24 1.76
N THR A 192 16.82 37.60 2.97
CA THR A 192 17.33 38.78 3.68
C THR A 192 18.28 38.37 4.81
N SER A 193 19.08 39.29 5.32
CA SER A 193 20.00 39.02 6.42
C SER A 193 19.33 38.86 7.81
N HIS A 194 18.03 39.03 7.88
CA HIS A 194 17.28 39.00 9.13
C HIS A 194 16.23 37.89 9.10
N SER A 195 15.03 38.23 9.54
CA SER A 195 13.88 37.28 9.47
C SER A 195 13.39 37.19 8.03
N ASN A 196 13.13 35.98 7.58
CA ASN A 196 12.57 35.68 6.27
C ASN A 196 11.16 35.08 6.45
N GLN A 197 10.32 35.27 5.45
CA GLN A 197 8.96 34.73 5.45
C GLN A 197 8.74 33.80 4.28
N LEU A 198 8.24 32.61 4.58
CA LEU A 198 7.64 31.70 3.60
C LEU A 198 6.14 31.90 3.55
N THR A 199 5.59 31.82 2.35
CA THR A 199 4.14 31.69 2.13
C THR A 199 3.93 30.60 1.09
N LEU A 200 3.05 29.62 1.39
CA LEU A 200 2.61 28.61 0.44
C LEU A 200 1.11 28.75 0.21
N GLN A 201 0.71 28.54 -1.03
CA GLN A 201 -0.68 28.37 -1.43
C GLN A 201 -0.82 26.95 -1.97
N VAL A 202 -1.53 26.08 -1.26
CA VAL A 202 -1.66 24.67 -1.58
C VAL A 202 -3.10 24.40 -2.05
N PHE A 203 -3.25 23.69 -3.16
CA PHE A 203 -4.53 23.32 -3.76
C PHE A 203 -4.79 21.82 -3.55
N LYS A 204 -6.03 21.46 -3.15
CA LYS A 204 -6.43 20.06 -3.00
C LYS A 204 -6.45 19.32 -4.35
N TYR A 205 -6.89 20.01 -5.39
CA TYR A 205 -6.96 19.44 -6.74
C TYR A 205 -6.20 20.29 -7.74
N SER A 206 -5.53 19.61 -8.65
CA SER A 206 -4.85 20.19 -9.82
C SER A 206 -5.08 19.29 -11.04
N ASP A 207 -4.59 19.69 -12.22
CA ASP A 207 -4.53 18.78 -13.35
C ASP A 207 -3.77 17.49 -13.00
N GLY A 208 -2.73 17.56 -12.16
CA GLY A 208 -2.04 16.39 -11.60
C GLY A 208 -2.96 15.38 -10.93
N SER A 209 -4.07 15.83 -10.32
CA SER A 209 -5.05 14.95 -9.67
C SER A 209 -5.77 13.99 -10.64
N TYR A 210 -5.69 14.20 -11.95
CA TYR A 210 -6.15 13.23 -12.94
C TYR A 210 -5.24 12.01 -13.04
N LEU A 211 -4.01 12.11 -12.57
CA LEU A 211 -3.03 11.01 -12.47
C LEU A 211 -2.88 10.47 -11.04
N GLU A 212 -3.73 10.91 -10.12
CA GLU A 212 -3.69 10.55 -8.71
C GLU A 212 -5.07 10.02 -8.25
N ASP A 213 -5.62 9.07 -9.04
CA ASP A 213 -6.95 8.47 -8.77
C ASP A 213 -6.85 7.13 -7.99
N GLN A 214 -5.85 7.01 -7.13
CA GLN A 214 -5.60 5.82 -6.31
C GLN A 214 -6.78 5.48 -5.41
N ASP A 215 -6.91 4.20 -5.07
CA ASP A 215 -7.88 3.69 -4.09
C ASP A 215 -7.46 4.05 -2.66
N MET A 216 -7.67 5.31 -2.30
CA MET A 216 -7.28 5.86 -1.00
C MET A 216 -8.13 7.06 -0.58
N TRP A 217 -7.94 7.53 0.64
CA TRP A 217 -8.52 8.78 1.12
C TRP A 217 -7.96 9.98 0.35
N ARG A 218 -8.84 10.87 -0.07
CA ARG A 218 -8.49 12.16 -0.70
C ARG A 218 -8.23 13.19 0.39
N LEU A 219 -6.98 13.23 0.87
CA LEU A 219 -6.48 14.15 1.87
C LEU A 219 -5.56 15.19 1.21
N ALA A 220 -5.41 16.36 1.84
CA ALA A 220 -4.57 17.42 1.31
C ALA A 220 -3.77 18.13 2.41
N GLY A 221 -2.65 18.71 2.03
CA GLY A 221 -1.77 19.43 2.94
C GLY A 221 -0.29 19.19 2.66
N ILE A 222 0.54 19.67 3.57
CA ILE A 222 1.99 19.39 3.59
C ILE A 222 2.16 18.16 4.48
N HIS A 223 2.19 16.96 3.91
CA HIS A 223 2.13 15.71 4.68
C HIS A 223 3.50 15.03 4.90
N ARG A 224 4.59 15.60 4.34
CA ARG A 224 5.96 15.21 4.70
C ARG A 224 6.78 16.44 5.08
N SER A 225 7.90 16.21 5.76
CA SER A 225 8.74 17.25 6.36
C SER A 225 9.18 18.37 5.39
N VAL A 226 9.33 19.56 5.92
CA VAL A 226 9.88 20.74 5.24
C VAL A 226 11.26 21.05 5.81
N THR A 227 12.29 21.02 4.96
CA THR A 227 13.68 21.16 5.39
C THR A 227 14.39 22.24 4.58
N LEU A 228 15.05 23.17 5.27
CA LEU A 228 16.07 24.01 4.68
C LEU A 228 17.41 23.30 4.71
N PHE A 229 18.21 23.44 3.68
CA PHE A 229 19.60 23.01 3.71
C PHE A 229 20.51 23.98 3.01
N ALA A 230 21.76 24.03 3.47
CA ALA A 230 22.81 24.87 2.89
C ALA A 230 23.80 24.02 2.13
N ALA A 231 24.19 24.51 0.97
CA ALA A 231 25.23 23.90 0.14
C ALA A 231 26.28 24.95 -0.31
N PRO A 232 27.54 24.56 -0.52
CA PRO A 232 28.56 25.46 -1.02
C PRO A 232 28.28 25.88 -2.46
N LYS A 233 28.90 26.97 -2.92
CA LYS A 233 28.74 27.48 -4.30
C LYS A 233 29.31 26.55 -5.37
N ILE A 234 30.18 25.62 -4.99
CA ILE A 234 30.56 24.42 -5.74
C ILE A 234 30.12 23.27 -4.89
N ARG A 235 29.17 22.48 -5.35
CA ARG A 235 28.48 21.45 -4.55
C ARG A 235 28.40 20.10 -5.25
N ILE A 236 28.23 19.08 -4.48
CA ILE A 236 27.75 17.78 -4.95
C ILE A 236 26.25 17.92 -5.19
N ARG A 237 25.86 18.02 -6.46
CA ARG A 237 24.46 18.18 -6.81
C ARG A 237 23.69 16.87 -6.74
N ASP A 238 24.29 15.79 -7.26
CA ASP A 238 23.65 14.50 -7.35
C ASP A 238 24.68 13.37 -7.31
N ILE A 239 24.23 12.15 -7.05
CA ILE A 239 25.06 10.96 -7.03
C ILE A 239 24.27 9.71 -7.45
N GLY A 240 24.80 8.99 -8.44
CA GLY A 240 24.34 7.65 -8.82
C GLY A 240 25.35 6.60 -8.39
N ILE A 241 24.90 5.51 -7.79
CA ILE A 241 25.72 4.39 -7.34
C ILE A 241 25.22 3.12 -8.01
N ARG A 242 26.17 2.38 -8.61
CA ARG A 242 25.90 1.05 -9.17
C ARG A 242 26.86 0.04 -8.59
N THR A 243 26.35 -1.14 -8.27
CA THR A 243 27.12 -2.29 -7.86
C THR A 243 26.88 -3.40 -8.86
N ILE A 244 27.96 -3.93 -9.47
CA ILE A 244 27.86 -4.98 -10.49
C ILE A 244 28.71 -6.15 -10.03
N LEU A 245 28.10 -7.30 -9.75
CA LEU A 245 28.82 -8.52 -9.42
C LEU A 245 29.42 -9.14 -10.68
N ASP A 246 30.53 -9.86 -10.52
CA ASP A 246 31.13 -10.65 -11.59
C ASP A 246 30.27 -11.88 -11.95
N GLU A 247 30.63 -12.61 -13.01
CA GLU A 247 29.90 -13.78 -13.49
C GLU A 247 29.82 -14.93 -12.46
N ASN A 248 30.67 -14.91 -11.44
CA ASN A 248 30.69 -15.89 -10.35
C ASN A 248 30.01 -15.36 -9.07
N TYR A 249 29.43 -14.16 -9.11
CA TYR A 249 28.82 -13.47 -7.97
C TYR A 249 29.77 -13.32 -6.78
N ARG A 250 31.09 -13.26 -7.03
CA ARG A 250 32.11 -13.16 -6.00
C ARG A 250 32.57 -11.74 -5.80
N ASP A 251 33.21 -11.15 -6.80
CA ASP A 251 33.77 -9.81 -6.74
C ASP A 251 32.78 -8.80 -7.35
N ALA A 252 32.89 -7.53 -6.99
CA ALA A 252 31.99 -6.52 -7.46
C ALA A 252 32.74 -5.28 -8.01
N GLN A 253 32.17 -4.67 -9.04
CA GLN A 253 32.52 -3.31 -9.43
C GLN A 253 31.61 -2.32 -8.68
N LEU A 254 32.21 -1.42 -7.94
CA LEU A 254 31.55 -0.23 -7.41
C LEU A 254 31.77 0.91 -8.41
N ILE A 255 30.68 1.48 -8.92
CA ILE A 255 30.68 2.59 -9.85
C ILE A 255 29.93 3.75 -9.21
N ILE A 256 30.58 4.89 -9.08
CA ILE A 256 30.02 6.10 -8.50
C ILE A 256 30.01 7.15 -9.60
N HIS A 257 28.83 7.68 -9.89
CA HIS A 257 28.61 8.76 -10.85
C HIS A 257 28.17 10.02 -10.10
N PRO A 258 29.10 10.87 -9.66
CA PRO A 258 28.78 12.14 -9.03
C PRO A 258 28.48 13.21 -10.08
N GLU A 259 27.57 14.11 -9.75
CA GLU A 259 27.34 15.34 -10.48
C GLU A 259 27.73 16.54 -9.61
N LEU A 260 28.57 17.43 -10.16
CA LEU A 260 28.90 18.67 -9.50
C LEU A 260 28.17 19.83 -10.15
N GLU A 261 27.85 20.83 -9.34
CA GLU A 261 27.32 22.11 -9.78
C GLU A 261 28.19 23.24 -9.22
N ALA A 262 28.45 24.23 -10.04
CA ALA A 262 29.16 25.42 -9.61
C ALA A 262 28.38 26.68 -10.03
N GLN A 263 28.29 27.67 -9.13
CA GLN A 263 27.75 28.98 -9.50
C GLN A 263 28.61 29.63 -10.55
N PRO A 264 28.06 30.40 -11.50
CA PRO A 264 28.79 30.90 -12.69
C PRO A 264 30.08 31.69 -12.41
N SER A 265 30.20 32.30 -11.24
CA SER A 265 31.38 33.04 -10.82
C SER A 265 32.47 32.20 -10.13
N GLN A 266 32.19 30.90 -9.89
CA GLN A 266 33.09 30.04 -9.12
C GLN A 266 34.02 29.25 -10.03
N ARG A 267 35.25 29.03 -9.56
CA ARG A 267 36.24 28.17 -10.19
C ARG A 267 36.59 27.01 -9.28
N ALA A 268 36.65 25.82 -9.85
CA ALA A 268 36.95 24.59 -9.12
C ALA A 268 38.43 24.16 -9.30
N ASP A 269 39.34 25.08 -9.66
CA ASP A 269 40.73 24.72 -9.85
C ASP A 269 41.35 24.21 -8.55
N GLY A 270 41.88 22.99 -8.58
CA GLY A 270 42.43 22.30 -7.41
C GLY A 270 41.42 21.62 -6.48
N PHE A 271 40.10 21.79 -6.71
CA PHE A 271 39.10 21.06 -5.97
C PHE A 271 39.06 19.58 -6.41
N ARG A 272 38.78 18.68 -5.46
CA ARG A 272 38.73 17.24 -5.71
C ARG A 272 37.52 16.63 -5.08
N MET A 273 36.94 15.64 -5.76
CA MET A 273 36.04 14.68 -5.13
C MET A 273 36.81 13.48 -4.66
N GLU A 274 36.51 13.04 -3.47
CA GLU A 274 37.07 11.84 -2.84
C GLU A 274 35.93 10.90 -2.41
N ALA A 275 36.12 9.58 -2.66
CA ALA A 275 35.15 8.57 -2.19
C ALA A 275 35.87 7.48 -1.38
N ARG A 276 35.28 7.08 -0.28
CA ARG A 276 35.72 6.04 0.64
C ARG A 276 34.56 5.12 0.97
N LEU A 277 34.80 3.81 0.90
CA LEU A 277 33.82 2.79 1.27
C LEU A 277 34.23 2.13 2.59
N TYR A 278 33.29 2.04 3.53
CA TYR A 278 33.46 1.44 4.84
C TYR A 278 32.54 0.26 5.05
N ASP A 279 33.03 -0.77 5.72
CA ASP A 279 32.20 -1.88 6.22
C ASP A 279 31.34 -1.44 7.44
N ASN A 280 30.52 -2.33 7.93
CA ASN A 280 29.66 -2.07 9.11
C ASN A 280 30.42 -1.94 10.43
N THR A 281 31.72 -2.23 10.44
CA THR A 281 32.61 -2.04 11.59
C THR A 281 33.42 -0.75 11.50
N GLY A 282 33.28 -0.01 10.38
CA GLY A 282 33.96 1.25 10.13
C GLY A 282 35.36 1.12 9.50
N ASN A 283 35.76 -0.08 9.05
CA ASN A 283 37.02 -0.26 8.35
C ASN A 283 36.87 0.14 6.87
N MET A 284 37.87 0.83 6.34
CA MET A 284 37.91 1.14 4.91
C MET A 284 38.12 -0.13 4.11
N VAL A 285 37.23 -0.36 3.10
CA VAL A 285 37.23 -1.59 2.27
C VAL A 285 38.08 -1.43 1.02
N LEU A 286 38.20 -0.19 0.52
CA LEU A 286 38.98 0.10 -0.68
C LEU A 286 40.47 0.18 -0.35
N ASP A 287 41.33 -0.28 -1.29
CA ASP A 287 42.79 -0.22 -1.15
C ASP A 287 43.32 1.23 -1.08
N SER A 288 42.59 2.16 -1.70
CA SER A 288 42.92 3.60 -1.71
C SER A 288 41.67 4.45 -1.82
N VAL A 289 41.80 5.72 -1.47
CA VAL A 289 40.76 6.72 -1.70
C VAL A 289 40.58 6.93 -3.21
N LEU A 290 39.37 6.85 -3.71
CA LEU A 290 39.07 7.19 -5.09
C LEU A 290 39.02 8.71 -5.23
N THR A 291 39.64 9.25 -6.24
CA THR A 291 39.72 10.73 -6.45
C THR A 291 39.50 11.12 -7.89
N VAL A 292 38.90 12.31 -8.10
CA VAL A 292 38.75 12.94 -9.40
C VAL A 292 38.78 14.47 -9.25
N ASP A 293 39.38 15.17 -10.20
CA ASP A 293 39.41 16.64 -10.21
C ASP A 293 38.03 17.23 -10.53
N ALA A 294 37.56 18.12 -9.66
CA ALA A 294 36.27 18.78 -9.82
C ALA A 294 36.21 19.65 -11.09
N ALA A 295 37.29 20.31 -11.45
CA ALA A 295 37.37 21.11 -12.67
C ALA A 295 37.20 20.27 -13.94
N THR A 296 37.69 19.01 -13.92
CA THR A 296 37.47 18.08 -15.03
C THR A 296 36.00 17.74 -15.15
N MET A 297 35.31 17.49 -14.03
CA MET A 297 33.88 17.18 -14.03
C MET A 297 33.03 18.35 -14.52
N LEU A 298 33.26 19.57 -14.02
CA LEU A 298 32.48 20.74 -14.37
C LEU A 298 32.67 21.19 -15.83
N ASN A 299 33.78 20.84 -16.48
CA ASN A 299 34.08 21.20 -17.88
C ASN A 299 33.65 20.09 -18.88
N LEU A 300 33.04 19.00 -18.43
CA LEU A 300 32.68 17.88 -19.27
C LEU A 300 31.73 18.25 -20.40
N ASP A 301 30.69 19.01 -20.08
CA ASP A 301 29.64 19.34 -21.04
C ASP A 301 30.19 20.11 -22.25
N HIS A 302 31.12 21.03 -22.02
CA HIS A 302 31.73 21.77 -23.09
C HIS A 302 32.60 20.90 -24.01
N LYS A 303 33.42 20.02 -23.42
CA LYS A 303 34.23 19.07 -24.19
C LYS A 303 33.37 18.03 -24.89
N ALA A 304 32.33 17.53 -24.23
CA ALA A 304 31.39 16.58 -24.80
C ALA A 304 30.63 17.15 -25.98
N ALA A 305 30.17 18.41 -25.90
CA ALA A 305 29.52 19.11 -27.01
C ALA A 305 30.40 19.21 -28.23
N ILE A 306 31.68 19.57 -28.06
CA ILE A 306 32.66 19.69 -29.17
C ILE A 306 32.95 18.30 -29.79
N MET A 307 33.05 17.26 -28.99
CA MET A 307 33.28 15.90 -29.48
C MET A 307 32.07 15.32 -30.18
N ASN A 308 30.87 15.60 -29.72
CA ASN A 308 29.64 15.14 -30.35
C ASN A 308 29.38 15.74 -31.72
N GLU A 309 29.84 16.96 -31.97
CA GLU A 309 29.72 17.58 -33.28
C GLU A 309 30.54 16.84 -34.38
N ARG A 310 31.65 16.21 -33.99
CA ARG A 310 32.54 15.49 -34.92
C ARG A 310 32.40 13.98 -34.87
N THR A 311 32.02 13.43 -33.72
CA THR A 311 31.93 12.00 -33.50
C THR A 311 30.73 11.73 -32.63
N PRO A 312 29.54 11.45 -33.22
CA PRO A 312 28.35 11.17 -32.44
C PRO A 312 28.60 10.06 -31.44
N GLN A 313 28.51 10.37 -30.15
CA GLN A 313 28.66 9.39 -29.07
C GLN A 313 27.27 8.95 -28.60
N ARG A 314 27.16 7.67 -28.34
CA ARG A 314 25.97 7.09 -27.72
C ARG A 314 26.25 6.87 -26.25
N GLY A 315 25.31 7.28 -25.40
CA GLY A 315 25.38 7.15 -23.94
C GLY A 315 26.04 8.34 -23.23
N TYR A 316 25.98 8.31 -21.92
CA TYR A 316 26.53 9.36 -21.06
C TYR A 316 28.07 9.36 -21.05
N PRO A 317 28.72 10.53 -21.02
CA PRO A 317 30.17 10.60 -20.83
C PRO A 317 30.54 9.96 -19.49
N LYS A 318 31.49 9.03 -19.51
CA LYS A 318 31.97 8.30 -18.31
C LYS A 318 33.17 8.96 -17.63
N TRP A 319 33.50 10.19 -18.02
CA TRP A 319 34.59 10.97 -17.40
C TRP A 319 34.10 11.44 -16.02
N GLY A 320 34.97 11.39 -15.05
CA GLY A 320 34.68 11.78 -13.69
C GLY A 320 33.95 10.69 -12.88
N TRP A 321 33.68 9.53 -13.47
CA TRP A 321 33.18 8.41 -12.70
C TRP A 321 34.31 7.80 -11.85
N LEU A 322 33.97 7.52 -10.59
CA LEU A 322 34.87 6.85 -9.67
C LEU A 322 34.53 5.36 -9.69
N GLN A 323 35.53 4.50 -9.85
CA GLN A 323 35.34 3.06 -9.97
C GLN A 323 36.35 2.30 -9.14
N ALA A 324 35.91 1.22 -8.52
CA ALA A 324 36.77 0.29 -7.79
C ALA A 324 36.24 -1.13 -7.87
N THR A 325 37.16 -2.08 -7.85
CA THR A 325 36.82 -3.50 -7.60
C THR A 325 36.80 -3.73 -6.10
N VAL A 326 35.69 -4.25 -5.59
CA VAL A 326 35.56 -4.71 -4.21
C VAL A 326 35.60 -6.21 -4.21
N GLN A 327 36.64 -6.78 -3.58
CA GLN A 327 36.85 -8.22 -3.55
C GLN A 327 35.91 -8.90 -2.57
N ASN A 328 35.11 -9.84 -3.05
CA ASN A 328 34.20 -10.66 -2.28
C ASN A 328 33.38 -9.90 -1.22
N PRO A 329 32.67 -8.81 -1.60
CA PRO A 329 31.86 -8.09 -0.64
C PRO A 329 30.73 -8.97 -0.08
N HIS A 330 30.26 -8.66 1.13
CA HIS A 330 29.00 -9.18 1.62
C HIS A 330 27.87 -8.74 0.71
N LYS A 331 27.09 -9.71 0.20
CA LYS A 331 25.98 -9.42 -0.73
C LYS A 331 24.74 -9.05 0.05
N TRP A 332 23.99 -8.11 -0.49
CA TRP A 332 22.69 -7.70 0.03
C TRP A 332 21.58 -8.61 -0.51
N THR A 333 20.72 -9.11 0.36
CA THR A 333 19.42 -9.73 0.06
C THR A 333 18.41 -9.31 1.11
N ALA A 334 17.10 -9.51 0.89
CA ALA A 334 16.08 -9.25 1.91
C ALA A 334 16.24 -10.16 3.15
N GLU A 335 16.88 -11.30 3.01
CA GLU A 335 17.18 -12.24 4.10
C GLU A 335 18.49 -11.90 4.83
N THR A 336 19.44 -11.27 4.13
CA THR A 336 20.76 -10.85 4.67
C THR A 336 21.09 -9.43 4.22
N PRO A 337 20.47 -8.41 4.82
CA PRO A 337 20.54 -7.02 4.34
C PRO A 337 21.83 -6.32 4.79
N TYR A 338 22.99 -6.77 4.28
CA TYR A 338 24.26 -6.17 4.61
C TYR A 338 24.52 -4.88 3.84
N LEU A 339 24.83 -3.82 4.56
CA LEU A 339 25.09 -2.48 4.02
C LEU A 339 26.49 -1.99 4.34
N TYR A 340 27.14 -1.42 3.34
CA TYR A 340 28.36 -0.62 3.46
C TYR A 340 27.99 0.87 3.57
N THR A 341 28.92 1.66 4.05
CA THR A 341 28.80 3.14 4.07
C THR A 341 29.76 3.74 3.07
N LEU A 342 29.24 4.38 2.04
CA LEU A 342 30.00 5.17 1.09
C LEU A 342 29.99 6.62 1.56
N ARG A 343 31.18 7.19 1.81
CA ARG A 343 31.38 8.60 2.12
C ARG A 343 32.04 9.28 0.96
N ILE A 344 31.42 10.34 0.47
CA ILE A 344 31.92 11.16 -0.61
C ILE A 344 32.15 12.56 -0.08
N ALA A 345 33.30 13.12 -0.36
CA ALA A 345 33.67 14.45 0.07
C ALA A 345 34.16 15.29 -1.12
N LEU A 346 33.77 16.55 -1.14
CA LEU A 346 34.34 17.59 -1.99
C LEU A 346 35.34 18.37 -1.15
N THR A 347 36.62 18.42 -1.60
CA THR A 347 37.70 19.12 -0.95
C THR A 347 38.16 20.31 -1.80
N ASP A 348 38.60 21.37 -1.16
CA ASP A 348 39.17 22.53 -1.81
C ASP A 348 40.63 22.30 -2.24
N SER A 349 41.28 23.33 -2.81
CA SER A 349 42.67 23.27 -3.32
C SER A 349 43.73 23.05 -2.24
N VAL A 350 43.37 23.22 -0.95
CA VAL A 350 44.25 22.95 0.18
C VAL A 350 43.91 21.65 0.91
N GLY A 351 42.91 20.94 0.42
CA GLY A 351 42.48 19.62 0.95
C GLY A 351 41.50 19.73 2.12
N GLN A 352 40.91 20.92 2.36
CA GLN A 352 39.85 21.05 3.36
C GLN A 352 38.51 20.53 2.80
N ILE A 353 37.82 19.76 3.59
CA ILE A 353 36.46 19.31 3.23
C ILE A 353 35.50 20.49 3.28
N ILE A 354 34.84 20.74 2.17
CA ILE A 354 33.84 21.82 2.05
C ILE A 354 32.40 21.27 2.04
N GLU A 355 32.24 19.98 1.65
CA GLU A 355 30.98 19.28 1.64
C GLU A 355 31.23 17.76 1.65
N GLN A 356 30.40 17.02 2.32
CA GLN A 356 30.38 15.56 2.20
C GLN A 356 28.95 15.02 2.33
N ILE A 357 28.76 13.80 1.82
CA ILE A 357 27.53 13.02 1.91
C ILE A 357 27.87 11.59 2.33
N GLU A 358 26.93 10.93 2.98
CA GLU A 358 26.95 9.49 3.23
C GLU A 358 25.80 8.80 2.51
N GLN A 359 26.09 7.64 1.92
CA GLN A 359 25.12 6.80 1.27
C GLN A 359 25.33 5.34 1.69
N LYS A 360 24.25 4.64 2.03
CA LYS A 360 24.30 3.19 2.26
C LYS A 360 24.36 2.47 0.92
N VAL A 361 25.18 1.44 0.85
CA VAL A 361 25.43 0.66 -0.38
C VAL A 361 25.29 -0.83 -0.08
N GLY A 362 24.39 -1.49 -0.81
CA GLY A 362 24.27 -2.94 -0.83
C GLY A 362 24.79 -3.51 -2.14
N PHE A 363 25.69 -4.49 -2.06
CA PHE A 363 26.19 -5.17 -3.25
C PHE A 363 25.23 -6.28 -3.67
N ARG A 364 24.59 -6.12 -4.81
CA ARG A 364 23.70 -7.11 -5.39
C ARG A 364 23.69 -7.07 -6.91
N SER A 365 23.23 -8.17 -7.51
CA SER A 365 22.93 -8.30 -8.92
C SER A 365 21.50 -8.82 -9.09
N LEU A 366 20.79 -8.34 -10.09
CA LEU A 366 19.47 -8.78 -10.50
C LEU A 366 19.52 -9.31 -11.92
N GLU A 367 18.90 -10.46 -12.16
CA GLU A 367 18.83 -11.09 -13.47
C GLU A 367 17.48 -11.74 -13.69
N ILE A 368 16.98 -11.67 -14.92
CA ILE A 368 15.91 -12.55 -15.39
C ILE A 368 16.57 -13.61 -16.26
N LYS A 369 16.53 -14.86 -15.81
CA LYS A 369 17.12 -15.99 -16.50
C LYS A 369 16.18 -17.20 -16.47
N ASP A 370 15.94 -17.79 -17.63
CA ASP A 370 15.02 -18.92 -17.80
C ASP A 370 13.63 -18.66 -17.21
N GLY A 371 13.13 -17.42 -17.38
CA GLY A 371 11.84 -16.95 -16.87
C GLY A 371 11.75 -16.79 -15.35
N ARG A 372 12.90 -16.73 -14.65
CA ARG A 372 12.98 -16.52 -13.19
C ARG A 372 13.71 -15.24 -12.87
N LEU A 373 13.31 -14.61 -11.81
CA LEU A 373 14.07 -13.51 -11.21
C LEU A 373 15.12 -14.08 -10.25
N LEU A 374 16.38 -13.71 -10.47
CA LEU A 374 17.50 -14.09 -9.64
C LEU A 374 18.06 -12.86 -8.89
N VAL A 375 18.37 -13.04 -7.61
CA VAL A 375 19.18 -12.11 -6.83
C VAL A 375 20.50 -12.80 -6.51
N ASN A 376 21.60 -12.19 -6.91
CA ASN A 376 22.95 -12.78 -6.74
C ASN A 376 23.06 -14.22 -7.28
N GLY A 377 22.44 -14.47 -8.44
CA GLY A 377 22.41 -15.79 -9.07
C GLY A 377 21.43 -16.81 -8.47
N MET A 378 20.72 -16.46 -7.39
CA MET A 378 19.78 -17.34 -6.73
C MET A 378 18.33 -16.95 -7.07
N PRO A 379 17.50 -17.91 -7.53
CA PRO A 379 16.10 -17.60 -7.85
C PRO A 379 15.31 -17.26 -6.58
N ILE A 380 14.53 -16.20 -6.64
CA ILE A 380 13.67 -15.78 -5.54
C ILE A 380 12.19 -15.90 -5.90
N ARG A 381 11.34 -15.90 -4.88
CA ARG A 381 9.90 -15.71 -4.99
C ARG A 381 9.47 -14.53 -4.12
N LEU A 382 8.58 -13.71 -4.66
CA LEU A 382 8.05 -12.55 -3.97
C LEU A 382 6.82 -12.97 -3.15
N ARG A 383 7.01 -13.09 -1.85
CA ARG A 383 5.94 -13.22 -0.87
C ARG A 383 5.58 -11.80 -0.42
N GLY A 384 4.82 -11.13 -1.26
CA GLY A 384 4.62 -9.70 -1.19
C GLY A 384 3.29 -9.26 -0.59
N VAL A 385 3.24 -7.97 -0.28
CA VAL A 385 2.04 -7.23 0.11
C VAL A 385 2.09 -5.84 -0.50
N ASN A 386 0.93 -5.31 -0.93
CA ASN A 386 0.77 -3.91 -1.29
C ASN A 386 0.66 -3.07 -0.02
N ARG A 387 1.17 -1.84 -0.02
CA ARG A 387 1.12 -0.96 1.15
C ARG A 387 0.85 0.48 0.76
N HIS A 388 -0.24 1.03 1.30
CA HIS A 388 -0.47 2.46 1.35
C HIS A 388 0.26 3.13 2.53
N GLU A 389 0.72 4.37 2.35
CA GLU A 389 1.12 5.23 3.46
C GLU A 389 -0.12 5.83 4.10
N MET A 390 -0.67 5.12 5.10
CA MET A 390 -1.85 5.56 5.84
C MET A 390 -1.72 5.22 7.33
N ASP A 391 -1.78 6.26 8.16
CA ASP A 391 -1.93 6.15 9.61
C ASP A 391 -3.37 6.48 10.00
N PRO A 392 -4.04 5.69 10.85
CA PRO A 392 -5.45 5.90 11.18
C PRO A 392 -5.75 7.20 11.93
N TYR A 393 -4.73 7.85 12.49
CA TYR A 393 -4.85 9.10 13.25
C TYR A 393 -4.27 10.32 12.52
N LEU A 394 -3.25 10.08 11.65
CA LEU A 394 -2.48 11.15 11.02
C LEU A 394 -2.71 11.26 9.50
N GLY A 395 -3.45 10.32 8.90
CA GLY A 395 -3.65 10.29 7.45
C GLY A 395 -2.40 9.84 6.69
N HIS A 396 -1.95 10.62 5.71
CA HIS A 396 -0.75 10.30 4.91
C HIS A 396 0.57 10.60 5.62
N VAL A 397 0.53 11.17 6.82
CA VAL A 397 1.74 11.42 7.62
C VAL A 397 2.20 10.13 8.28
N MET A 398 3.38 9.65 7.90
CA MET A 398 3.96 8.42 8.45
C MET A 398 5.06 8.73 9.46
N THR A 399 4.96 8.12 10.64
CA THR A 399 6.04 8.18 11.63
C THR A 399 7.03 7.03 11.44
N GLU A 400 8.26 7.21 11.92
CA GLU A 400 9.27 6.14 11.88
C GLU A 400 8.82 4.92 12.68
N GLU A 401 8.17 5.13 13.83
CA GLU A 401 7.64 4.06 14.67
C GLU A 401 6.61 3.21 13.91
N ARG A 402 5.71 3.85 13.15
CA ARG A 402 4.71 3.14 12.36
C ARG A 402 5.34 2.35 11.21
N MET A 403 6.33 2.92 10.54
CA MET A 403 7.07 2.22 9.48
C MET A 403 7.85 1.02 10.02
N LEU A 404 8.50 1.15 11.17
CA LEU A 404 9.20 0.05 11.85
C LEU A 404 8.23 -1.05 12.30
N GLU A 405 7.06 -0.69 12.80
CA GLU A 405 6.00 -1.64 13.16
C GLU A 405 5.55 -2.43 11.93
N ASP A 406 5.24 -1.72 10.82
CA ASP A 406 4.84 -2.35 9.56
C ASP A 406 5.88 -3.37 9.09
N ILE A 407 7.16 -2.98 8.98
CA ILE A 407 8.23 -3.88 8.52
C ILE A 407 8.41 -5.06 9.48
N THR A 408 8.37 -4.80 10.79
CA THR A 408 8.53 -5.85 11.79
C THR A 408 7.43 -6.91 11.66
N LEU A 409 6.19 -6.48 11.56
CA LEU A 409 5.05 -7.38 11.38
C LEU A 409 5.09 -8.10 10.02
N MET A 410 5.48 -7.42 8.95
CA MET A 410 5.68 -8.04 7.63
C MET A 410 6.73 -9.15 7.71
N LYS A 411 7.87 -8.90 8.32
CA LYS A 411 8.93 -9.91 8.48
C LYS A 411 8.46 -11.08 9.33
N GLN A 412 7.71 -10.84 10.42
CA GLN A 412 7.12 -11.90 11.24
C GLN A 412 6.09 -12.74 10.47
N ALA A 413 5.39 -12.14 9.52
CA ALA A 413 4.46 -12.83 8.61
C ALA A 413 5.17 -13.55 7.44
N ASN A 414 6.51 -13.64 7.43
CA ASN A 414 7.31 -14.21 6.33
C ASN A 414 7.16 -13.46 4.99
N ILE A 415 6.69 -12.23 5.02
CA ILE A 415 6.67 -11.33 3.88
C ILE A 415 8.11 -10.89 3.60
N ASN A 416 8.55 -10.97 2.34
CA ASN A 416 9.88 -10.56 1.92
C ASN A 416 9.87 -9.43 0.88
N ALA A 417 8.69 -9.00 0.44
CA ALA A 417 8.54 -7.97 -0.57
C ALA A 417 7.36 -7.04 -0.28
N VAL A 418 7.48 -5.79 -0.71
CA VAL A 418 6.43 -4.78 -0.63
C VAL A 418 6.35 -4.01 -1.95
N ARG A 419 5.13 -3.77 -2.43
CA ARG A 419 4.85 -2.79 -3.50
C ARG A 419 4.36 -1.50 -2.86
N THR A 420 4.98 -0.39 -3.22
CA THR A 420 4.59 0.93 -2.73
C THR A 420 3.34 1.41 -3.48
N ALA A 421 2.21 0.82 -3.14
CA ALA A 421 0.95 1.10 -3.80
C ALA A 421 0.39 2.47 -3.39
N HIS A 422 0.17 3.43 -4.30
CA HIS A 422 0.55 3.41 -5.72
C HIS A 422 1.37 4.68 -6.01
N TYR A 423 2.42 4.91 -5.23
CA TYR A 423 3.24 6.13 -5.26
C TYR A 423 4.55 5.96 -4.49
N PRO A 424 5.54 6.84 -4.76
CA PRO A 424 6.79 6.85 -4.00
C PRO A 424 6.54 7.13 -2.51
N ASN A 425 7.04 6.25 -1.65
CA ASN A 425 6.93 6.41 -0.21
C ASN A 425 7.91 7.46 0.33
N THR A 426 7.85 7.77 1.63
CA THR A 426 8.82 8.65 2.29
C THR A 426 10.24 8.07 2.22
N ASP A 427 11.26 8.92 2.11
CA ASP A 427 12.68 8.51 1.97
C ASP A 427 13.08 7.48 3.04
N ARG A 428 12.62 7.69 4.28
CA ARG A 428 12.95 6.82 5.41
C ARG A 428 12.44 5.39 5.26
N TRP A 429 11.33 5.16 4.55
CA TRP A 429 10.81 3.83 4.24
C TRP A 429 11.83 2.96 3.50
N TYR A 430 12.48 3.52 2.49
CA TYR A 430 13.49 2.78 1.70
C TYR A 430 14.75 2.50 2.49
N GLU A 431 15.21 3.45 3.32
CA GLU A 431 16.34 3.22 4.23
C GLU A 431 16.05 2.07 5.23
N LEU A 432 14.82 1.99 5.71
CA LEU A 432 14.38 0.89 6.57
C LEU A 432 14.28 -0.43 5.80
N CYS A 433 13.75 -0.43 4.57
CA CYS A 433 13.74 -1.61 3.72
C CYS A 433 15.15 -2.11 3.38
N ASP A 434 16.09 -1.18 3.13
CA ASP A 434 17.50 -1.51 2.90
C ASP A 434 18.14 -2.18 4.11
N SER A 435 17.87 -1.68 5.31
CA SER A 435 18.53 -2.10 6.55
C SER A 435 17.88 -3.33 7.20
N LEU A 436 16.56 -3.46 7.10
CA LEU A 436 15.79 -4.56 7.70
C LEU A 436 15.52 -5.71 6.72
N GLY A 437 15.68 -5.46 5.43
CA GLY A 437 15.61 -6.46 4.37
C GLY A 437 14.20 -6.74 3.88
N LEU A 438 13.70 -5.89 2.96
CA LEU A 438 12.54 -6.16 2.11
C LEU A 438 12.91 -5.85 0.66
N TYR A 439 12.45 -6.68 -0.28
CA TYR A 439 12.46 -6.31 -1.69
C TYR A 439 11.36 -5.30 -1.95
N VAL A 440 11.65 -4.26 -2.72
CA VAL A 440 10.70 -3.20 -3.02
C VAL A 440 10.39 -3.17 -4.51
N MET A 441 9.11 -3.13 -4.83
CA MET A 441 8.60 -2.67 -6.12
C MET A 441 8.16 -1.22 -5.92
N ASP A 442 8.96 -0.29 -6.40
CA ASP A 442 8.75 1.14 -6.22
C ASP A 442 7.93 1.70 -7.38
N GLU A 443 6.82 2.40 -7.06
CA GLU A 443 5.81 2.73 -8.04
C GLU A 443 5.66 4.24 -8.24
N ALA A 444 5.55 4.64 -9.51
CA ALA A 444 5.31 6.02 -9.89
C ALA A 444 3.87 6.46 -9.56
N ASP A 445 3.72 7.69 -9.10
CA ASP A 445 2.45 8.32 -8.75
C ASP A 445 1.62 8.62 -10.01
N ILE A 446 1.17 7.55 -10.70
CA ILE A 446 0.41 7.62 -11.96
C ILE A 446 -0.74 6.62 -11.90
N GLU A 447 -1.95 7.13 -11.69
CA GLU A 447 -3.18 6.35 -11.79
C GLU A 447 -4.31 7.21 -12.38
N GLU A 448 -4.95 6.72 -13.44
CA GLU A 448 -6.12 7.37 -14.05
C GLU A 448 -7.33 6.41 -14.15
N HIS A 449 -7.59 5.66 -13.07
CA HIS A 449 -8.59 4.59 -13.04
C HIS A 449 -9.97 5.05 -13.54
N GLY A 450 -10.43 6.22 -13.10
CA GLY A 450 -11.72 6.81 -13.50
C GLY A 450 -11.78 7.26 -14.97
N LEU A 451 -10.65 7.47 -15.63
CA LEU A 451 -10.56 7.79 -17.07
C LEU A 451 -10.20 6.57 -17.93
N ARG A 452 -9.83 5.44 -17.32
CA ARG A 452 -9.59 4.17 -18.00
C ARG A 452 -8.56 4.25 -19.14
N GLY A 453 -7.45 4.96 -18.93
CA GLY A 453 -6.36 5.05 -19.88
C GLY A 453 -6.54 6.09 -20.97
N GLN A 454 -7.45 7.04 -20.84
CA GLN A 454 -7.68 8.07 -21.87
C GLN A 454 -6.48 9.01 -22.03
N LEU A 455 -5.72 9.25 -20.97
CA LEU A 455 -4.56 10.15 -20.98
C LEU A 455 -3.25 9.42 -21.32
N ALA A 456 -3.23 8.09 -21.23
CA ALA A 456 -2.03 7.26 -21.41
C ALA A 456 -1.37 7.41 -22.80
N SER A 457 -2.09 7.89 -23.81
CA SER A 457 -1.57 8.16 -25.15
C SER A 457 -1.73 9.63 -25.58
N ASP A 458 -2.22 10.50 -24.71
CA ASP A 458 -2.33 11.93 -25.03
C ASP A 458 -0.97 12.62 -24.85
N PRO A 459 -0.39 13.19 -25.94
CA PRO A 459 0.92 13.83 -25.87
C PRO A 459 0.94 15.10 -24.99
N LEU A 460 -0.21 15.73 -24.72
CA LEU A 460 -0.30 16.87 -23.81
C LEU A 460 0.11 16.46 -22.37
N TRP A 461 -0.13 15.20 -22.00
CA TRP A 461 0.16 14.67 -20.67
C TRP A 461 1.55 14.00 -20.55
N ALA A 462 2.26 13.79 -21.68
CA ALA A 462 3.59 13.19 -21.66
C ALA A 462 4.59 13.84 -20.68
N PRO A 463 4.61 15.19 -20.50
CA PRO A 463 5.45 15.83 -19.49
C PRO A 463 5.14 15.38 -18.06
N ALA A 464 3.88 15.14 -17.71
CA ALA A 464 3.48 14.68 -16.38
C ALA A 464 3.95 13.25 -16.11
N TRP A 465 3.84 12.35 -17.11
CA TRP A 465 4.35 10.98 -17.02
C TRP A 465 5.85 10.94 -16.77
N ILE A 466 6.61 11.64 -17.58
CA ILE A 466 8.07 11.61 -17.49
C ILE A 466 8.59 12.32 -16.23
N ASP A 467 7.96 13.42 -15.79
CA ASP A 467 8.32 14.13 -14.57
C ASP A 467 8.21 13.22 -13.34
N ARG A 468 7.05 12.54 -13.18
CA ARG A 468 6.78 11.61 -12.07
C ARG A 468 7.74 10.43 -12.09
N THR A 469 7.93 9.80 -13.25
CA THR A 469 8.85 8.67 -13.40
C THR A 469 10.30 9.06 -13.11
N GLN A 470 10.76 10.21 -13.60
CA GLN A 470 12.13 10.69 -13.36
C GLN A 470 12.35 11.02 -11.90
N ARG A 471 11.40 11.67 -11.26
CA ARG A 471 11.50 12.02 -9.82
C ARG A 471 11.59 10.78 -8.95
N LEU A 472 10.78 9.76 -9.20
CA LEU A 472 10.85 8.45 -8.56
C LEU A 472 12.25 7.82 -8.73
N VAL A 473 12.63 7.53 -9.97
CA VAL A 473 13.83 6.72 -10.26
C VAL A 473 15.11 7.44 -9.84
N ILE A 474 15.23 8.75 -10.10
CA ILE A 474 16.42 9.52 -9.75
C ILE A 474 16.56 9.63 -8.24
N ARG A 475 15.46 9.86 -7.51
CA ARG A 475 15.48 9.94 -6.06
C ARG A 475 15.95 8.63 -5.41
N ASP A 476 15.41 7.49 -5.87
CA ASP A 476 15.48 6.24 -5.12
C ASP A 476 16.49 5.23 -5.68
N ARG A 477 17.15 5.53 -6.81
CA ARG A 477 18.06 4.60 -7.51
C ARG A 477 19.20 4.03 -6.68
N ASN A 478 19.57 4.66 -5.57
CA ASN A 478 20.69 4.20 -4.73
C ASN A 478 20.28 3.15 -3.69
N HIS A 479 18.98 2.85 -3.55
CA HIS A 479 18.46 1.87 -2.60
C HIS A 479 18.60 0.43 -3.12
N PRO A 480 19.38 -0.45 -2.43
CA PRO A 480 19.52 -1.83 -2.87
C PRO A 480 18.24 -2.66 -2.72
N SER A 481 17.30 -2.28 -1.85
CA SER A 481 16.01 -2.95 -1.67
C SER A 481 15.12 -2.90 -2.91
N ILE A 482 15.19 -1.83 -3.70
CA ILE A 482 14.37 -1.66 -4.90
C ILE A 482 14.85 -2.59 -6.00
N ILE A 483 13.97 -3.48 -6.46
CA ILE A 483 14.25 -4.49 -7.50
C ILE A 483 13.41 -4.28 -8.76
N PHE A 484 12.28 -3.56 -8.64
CA PHE A 484 11.44 -3.16 -9.75
C PHE A 484 11.13 -1.67 -9.70
N TRP A 485 11.12 -1.06 -10.88
CA TRP A 485 10.48 0.21 -11.13
C TRP A 485 9.11 -0.05 -11.74
N SER A 486 8.05 0.33 -11.04
CA SER A 486 6.67 0.20 -11.53
C SER A 486 6.20 1.52 -12.12
N LEU A 487 5.63 1.48 -13.33
CA LEU A 487 5.29 2.68 -14.08
C LEU A 487 4.04 3.40 -13.57
N GLY A 488 3.26 2.75 -12.71
CA GLY A 488 2.00 3.28 -12.18
C GLY A 488 0.97 2.17 -11.95
N ASN A 489 -0.29 2.56 -11.79
CA ASN A 489 -1.42 1.70 -11.51
C ASN A 489 -2.63 2.05 -12.38
N GLU A 490 -3.44 1.06 -12.77
CA GLU A 490 -4.79 1.11 -13.37
C GLU A 490 -5.07 2.31 -14.30
N ALA A 491 -4.10 2.63 -15.16
CA ALA A 491 -4.16 3.76 -16.09
C ALA A 491 -4.14 3.33 -17.57
N GLY A 492 -4.54 2.08 -17.87
CA GLY A 492 -4.49 1.51 -19.21
C GLY A 492 -3.08 1.38 -19.76
N TRP A 493 -2.94 1.21 -21.06
CA TRP A 493 -1.65 1.15 -21.74
C TRP A 493 -1.60 2.16 -22.89
N GLY A 494 -0.49 2.91 -22.99
CA GLY A 494 -0.32 3.92 -24.03
C GLY A 494 1.12 4.33 -24.28
N THR A 495 1.31 5.25 -25.22
CA THR A 495 2.64 5.73 -25.64
C THR A 495 3.40 6.42 -24.51
N ASN A 496 2.71 7.05 -23.55
CA ASN A 496 3.34 7.71 -22.41
C ASN A 496 4.02 6.68 -21.49
N PHE A 497 3.40 5.52 -21.26
CA PHE A 497 4.02 4.40 -20.52
C PHE A 497 5.19 3.76 -21.28
N ALA A 498 5.05 3.57 -22.61
CA ALA A 498 6.15 3.03 -23.41
C ALA A 498 7.37 3.97 -23.39
N MET A 499 7.16 5.29 -23.41
CA MET A 499 8.20 6.31 -23.30
C MET A 499 8.92 6.24 -21.94
N THR A 500 8.17 6.17 -20.84
CA THR A 500 8.77 6.11 -19.49
C THR A 500 9.51 4.80 -19.26
N ALA A 501 8.99 3.67 -19.75
CA ALA A 501 9.68 2.38 -19.71
C ALA A 501 11.03 2.43 -20.46
N ALA A 502 11.03 2.98 -21.68
CA ALA A 502 12.25 3.14 -22.49
C ALA A 502 13.28 4.03 -21.78
N TRP A 503 12.82 5.11 -21.14
CA TRP A 503 13.71 5.98 -20.38
C TRP A 503 14.33 5.25 -19.17
N ILE A 504 13.56 4.46 -18.43
CA ILE A 504 14.08 3.68 -17.30
C ILE A 504 15.13 2.69 -17.77
N HIS A 505 14.87 1.91 -18.81
CA HIS A 505 15.83 0.93 -19.35
C HIS A 505 17.18 1.57 -19.76
N GLU A 506 17.14 2.79 -20.32
CA GLU A 506 18.36 3.53 -20.65
C GLU A 506 19.06 4.10 -19.39
N TYR A 507 18.27 4.66 -18.48
CA TYR A 507 18.82 5.37 -17.32
C TYR A 507 19.31 4.41 -16.21
N ASP A 508 18.53 3.37 -15.87
CA ASP A 508 18.88 2.38 -14.86
C ASP A 508 18.71 0.94 -15.35
N PRO A 509 19.65 0.41 -16.12
CA PRO A 509 19.61 -0.97 -16.63
C PRO A 509 19.85 -2.04 -15.54
N THR A 510 19.96 -1.67 -14.27
CA THR A 510 20.23 -2.60 -13.16
C THR A 510 18.98 -3.12 -12.47
N ARG A 511 17.80 -2.63 -12.86
CA ARG A 511 16.49 -3.01 -12.32
C ARG A 511 15.50 -3.24 -13.45
N PHE A 512 14.42 -3.95 -13.13
CA PHE A 512 13.40 -4.32 -14.10
C PHE A 512 12.20 -3.39 -14.05
N VAL A 513 11.53 -3.26 -15.18
CA VAL A 513 10.32 -2.46 -15.33
C VAL A 513 9.09 -3.33 -15.20
N HIS A 514 8.17 -2.89 -14.36
CA HIS A 514 6.86 -3.50 -14.12
C HIS A 514 5.74 -2.52 -14.48
N TYR A 515 4.64 -3.04 -14.99
CA TYR A 515 3.34 -2.37 -15.07
C TYR A 515 2.23 -3.38 -15.39
N GLU A 516 1.17 -3.43 -14.56
CA GLU A 516 0.08 -4.38 -14.77
C GLU A 516 -0.78 -4.05 -15.99
N GLY A 517 -0.97 -2.75 -16.28
CA GLY A 517 -1.75 -2.29 -17.43
C GLY A 517 -1.09 -2.58 -18.78
N ALA A 518 0.15 -3.07 -18.82
CA ALA A 518 0.84 -3.51 -20.03
C ALA A 518 0.28 -4.85 -20.52
N GLN A 519 -1.00 -4.85 -20.90
CA GLN A 519 -1.72 -6.03 -21.36
C GLN A 519 -2.07 -5.93 -22.84
N GLY A 520 -2.01 -7.06 -23.54
CA GLY A 520 -2.31 -7.13 -24.96
C GLY A 520 -2.24 -8.57 -25.48
N SER A 521 -2.18 -8.72 -26.78
CA SER A 521 -2.01 -10.02 -27.42
C SER A 521 -1.03 -9.90 -28.59
N PRO A 522 0.30 -10.04 -28.36
CA PRO A 522 0.99 -10.30 -27.10
C PRO A 522 1.06 -9.07 -26.18
N ASP A 523 1.44 -9.30 -24.89
CA ASP A 523 1.72 -8.22 -23.95
C ASP A 523 2.94 -7.39 -24.42
N PRO A 524 2.93 -6.06 -24.22
CA PRO A 524 4.02 -5.17 -24.62
C PRO A 524 5.37 -5.59 -24.05
N LEU A 525 6.41 -5.59 -24.88
CA LEU A 525 7.79 -5.93 -24.48
C LEU A 525 8.51 -4.79 -23.76
N SER A 526 7.84 -3.68 -23.54
CA SER A 526 8.37 -2.54 -22.77
C SER A 526 8.49 -2.82 -21.28
N VAL A 527 7.85 -3.88 -20.77
CA VAL A 527 7.94 -4.34 -19.39
C VAL A 527 8.64 -5.70 -19.31
N ASP A 528 9.35 -5.94 -18.21
CA ASP A 528 10.22 -7.11 -18.08
C ASP A 528 9.51 -8.31 -17.41
N VAL A 529 8.32 -8.11 -16.89
CA VAL A 529 7.48 -9.15 -16.26
C VAL A 529 6.04 -9.06 -16.76
N ILE A 530 5.38 -10.22 -16.89
CA ILE A 530 3.95 -10.28 -17.16
C ILE A 530 3.22 -10.18 -15.82
N SER A 531 2.36 -9.19 -15.68
CA SER A 531 1.62 -8.94 -14.45
C SER A 531 0.13 -9.00 -14.66
N ARG A 532 -0.60 -9.49 -13.66
CA ARG A 532 -2.06 -9.49 -13.63
C ARG A 532 -2.57 -9.15 -12.24
N PHE A 533 -3.76 -8.56 -12.20
CA PHE A 533 -4.54 -8.34 -10.98
C PHE A 533 -5.57 -9.44 -10.79
N TYR A 534 -5.74 -9.88 -9.55
CA TYR A 534 -6.76 -10.82 -9.09
C TYR A 534 -6.95 -12.05 -9.99
N PRO A 535 -5.87 -12.77 -10.32
CA PRO A 535 -5.96 -13.92 -11.21
C PRO A 535 -6.80 -15.03 -10.59
N ARG A 536 -7.53 -15.79 -11.43
CA ARG A 536 -8.20 -17.01 -10.98
C ARG A 536 -7.22 -18.18 -10.85
N LEU A 537 -7.52 -19.09 -9.94
CA LEU A 537 -6.72 -20.31 -9.74
C LEU A 537 -7.11 -21.43 -10.67
N GLN A 538 -8.39 -21.72 -10.72
CA GLN A 538 -8.97 -22.86 -11.45
C GLN A 538 -10.14 -22.36 -12.27
N ASP A 539 -10.54 -23.16 -13.27
CA ASP A 539 -11.72 -22.84 -14.08
C ASP A 539 -13.04 -23.04 -13.32
N ASP A 540 -12.98 -23.72 -12.17
CA ASP A 540 -14.13 -24.18 -11.40
C ASP A 540 -14.26 -23.41 -10.06
N TYR A 541 -14.79 -22.18 -10.13
CA TYR A 541 -15.17 -21.38 -8.96
C TYR A 541 -16.63 -20.91 -9.07
N LEU A 542 -17.22 -20.53 -7.93
CA LEU A 542 -18.60 -20.04 -7.91
C LEU A 542 -18.71 -18.66 -8.56
N ASN A 543 -19.61 -18.55 -9.53
CA ASN A 543 -20.03 -17.30 -10.16
C ASN A 543 -21.54 -17.06 -9.88
N PRO A 544 -21.91 -16.65 -8.66
CA PRO A 544 -23.30 -16.48 -8.29
C PRO A 544 -24.05 -15.53 -9.22
N GLY A 545 -25.23 -15.94 -9.67
CA GLY A 545 -26.08 -15.16 -10.58
C GLY A 545 -25.64 -15.16 -12.04
N ILE A 546 -24.53 -15.85 -12.37
CA ILE A 546 -24.05 -16.02 -13.75
C ILE A 546 -24.35 -17.48 -14.17
N PRO A 547 -25.16 -17.72 -15.20
CA PRO A 547 -25.46 -19.08 -15.65
C PRO A 547 -24.19 -19.80 -16.15
N GLU A 548 -23.97 -21.02 -15.68
CA GLU A 548 -22.87 -21.88 -16.11
C GLU A 548 -22.91 -22.12 -17.62
N GLY A 549 -21.75 -22.02 -18.30
CA GLY A 549 -21.60 -22.13 -19.75
C GLY A 549 -22.12 -20.95 -20.55
N SER A 550 -22.57 -19.86 -19.88
CA SER A 550 -23.05 -18.64 -20.54
C SER A 550 -21.92 -17.79 -21.12
N ASP A 551 -22.25 -16.87 -22.03
CA ASP A 551 -21.30 -15.86 -22.53
C ASP A 551 -20.83 -14.92 -21.42
N GLN A 552 -21.67 -14.68 -20.42
CA GLN A 552 -21.35 -13.86 -19.27
C GLN A 552 -20.30 -14.54 -18.39
N GLU A 553 -20.43 -15.86 -18.16
CA GLU A 553 -19.41 -16.62 -17.42
C GLU A 553 -18.08 -16.64 -18.18
N ARG A 554 -18.11 -16.83 -19.51
CA ARG A 554 -16.90 -16.74 -20.33
C ARG A 554 -16.23 -15.37 -20.25
N ALA A 555 -17.01 -14.29 -20.21
CA ALA A 555 -16.49 -12.93 -20.05
C ALA A 555 -15.85 -12.72 -18.67
N GLU A 556 -16.49 -13.19 -17.60
CA GLU A 556 -15.91 -13.13 -16.24
C GLU A 556 -14.65 -13.98 -16.11
N ASN A 557 -14.63 -15.17 -16.70
CA ASN A 557 -13.44 -16.02 -16.71
C ASN A 557 -12.29 -15.40 -17.50
N ALA A 558 -12.59 -14.65 -18.55
CA ALA A 558 -11.58 -13.90 -19.30
C ALA A 558 -11.04 -12.69 -18.51
N ARG A 559 -11.90 -12.05 -17.70
CA ARG A 559 -11.51 -10.93 -16.83
C ARG A 559 -10.47 -11.35 -15.78
N TRP A 560 -10.60 -12.56 -15.25
CA TRP A 560 -9.70 -13.10 -14.22
C TRP A 560 -8.79 -14.17 -14.84
N GLU A 561 -7.77 -13.74 -15.60
CA GLU A 561 -6.85 -14.68 -16.25
C GLU A 561 -6.15 -15.60 -15.25
N ARG A 562 -5.89 -16.82 -15.67
CA ARG A 562 -5.14 -17.78 -14.86
C ARG A 562 -3.64 -17.64 -15.09
N LEU A 563 -2.90 -17.26 -14.07
CA LEU A 563 -1.45 -17.09 -14.15
C LEU A 563 -0.71 -18.34 -14.63
N LEU A 564 -1.12 -19.53 -14.18
CA LEU A 564 -0.49 -20.78 -14.59
C LEU A 564 -0.63 -21.02 -16.09
N SER A 565 -1.73 -20.60 -16.71
CA SER A 565 -1.90 -20.69 -18.16
C SER A 565 -0.92 -19.79 -18.89
N ILE A 566 -0.72 -18.56 -18.43
CA ILE A 566 0.28 -17.62 -18.94
C ILE A 566 1.70 -18.17 -18.71
N ALA A 567 1.99 -18.70 -17.52
CA ALA A 567 3.30 -19.24 -17.20
C ALA A 567 3.67 -20.48 -18.05
N ARG A 568 2.69 -21.24 -18.52
CA ARG A 568 2.87 -22.40 -19.41
C ARG A 568 3.00 -22.03 -20.88
N ASP A 569 2.63 -20.83 -21.27
CA ASP A 569 2.83 -20.35 -22.64
C ASP A 569 4.33 -20.19 -22.89
N THR A 570 4.82 -20.82 -23.95
CA THR A 570 6.23 -20.80 -24.33
C THR A 570 6.56 -19.69 -25.34
N THR A 571 5.59 -18.97 -25.83
CA THR A 571 5.78 -17.86 -26.78
C THR A 571 6.33 -16.61 -26.10
N ASP A 572 6.02 -16.40 -24.83
CA ASP A 572 6.60 -15.37 -23.98
C ASP A 572 7.32 -16.04 -22.78
N THR A 573 8.57 -15.73 -22.56
CA THR A 573 9.42 -16.37 -21.54
C THR A 573 9.64 -15.50 -20.30
N ARG A 574 9.04 -14.32 -20.23
CA ARG A 574 9.14 -13.44 -19.07
C ARG A 574 8.57 -14.09 -17.80
N PRO A 575 9.06 -13.73 -16.59
CA PRO A 575 8.43 -14.11 -15.34
C PRO A 575 6.97 -13.65 -15.29
N VAL A 576 6.14 -14.34 -14.49
CA VAL A 576 4.72 -14.06 -14.33
C VAL A 576 4.43 -13.72 -12.87
N LEU A 577 3.73 -12.63 -12.62
CA LEU A 577 3.50 -12.03 -11.31
C LEU A 577 2.01 -11.71 -11.10
N ALA A 578 1.50 -11.89 -9.86
CA ALA A 578 0.26 -11.27 -9.41
C ALA A 578 0.59 -10.00 -8.62
N SER A 579 0.55 -8.83 -9.23
CA SER A 579 0.85 -7.60 -8.51
C SER A 579 -0.28 -7.16 -7.57
N GLU A 580 -1.50 -7.72 -7.75
CA GLU A 580 -2.56 -7.72 -6.75
C GLU A 580 -3.30 -9.05 -6.78
N TYR A 581 -3.54 -9.64 -5.61
CA TYR A 581 -4.35 -10.87 -5.47
C TYR A 581 -4.82 -11.02 -4.03
N ALA A 582 -5.72 -12.00 -3.81
CA ALA A 582 -6.20 -12.37 -2.49
C ALA A 582 -6.70 -11.15 -1.69
N HIS A 583 -7.66 -10.41 -2.27
CA HIS A 583 -8.22 -9.18 -1.69
C HIS A 583 -8.68 -9.41 -0.25
N ALA A 584 -8.04 -8.72 0.71
CA ALA A 584 -8.14 -9.04 2.13
C ALA A 584 -9.24 -8.29 2.88
N MET A 585 -10.28 -7.83 2.18
CA MET A 585 -11.37 -7.05 2.77
C MET A 585 -12.18 -7.86 3.78
N GLY A 586 -12.27 -7.37 5.03
CA GLY A 586 -13.02 -7.99 6.10
C GLY A 586 -12.56 -9.41 6.43
N ASN A 587 -13.49 -10.36 6.61
CA ASN A 587 -13.19 -11.78 6.81
C ASN A 587 -12.92 -12.46 5.47
N ALA A 588 -11.67 -12.51 5.04
CA ALA A 588 -11.23 -12.82 3.69
C ALA A 588 -10.06 -13.83 3.66
N LEU A 589 -9.34 -13.86 2.52
CA LEU A 589 -8.23 -14.76 2.19
C LEU A 589 -8.61 -16.23 2.05
N GLY A 590 -9.78 -16.51 1.50
CA GLY A 590 -10.09 -17.85 1.01
C GLY A 590 -9.15 -18.27 -0.12
N ASN A 591 -8.88 -19.55 -0.23
CA ASN A 591 -8.02 -20.15 -1.27
C ASN A 591 -6.57 -19.65 -1.27
N PHE A 592 -6.09 -19.00 -0.21
CA PHE A 592 -4.75 -18.42 -0.18
C PHE A 592 -3.64 -19.47 -0.30
N LYS A 593 -3.84 -20.63 0.32
CA LYS A 593 -2.92 -21.75 0.18
C LYS A 593 -2.89 -22.27 -1.25
N GLU A 594 -4.05 -22.38 -1.91
CA GLU A 594 -4.15 -22.84 -3.29
C GLU A 594 -3.42 -21.91 -4.26
N TYR A 595 -3.46 -20.57 -4.04
CA TYR A 595 -2.63 -19.63 -4.80
C TYR A 595 -1.15 -19.99 -4.69
N TRP A 596 -0.66 -20.28 -3.49
CA TRP A 596 0.75 -20.60 -3.28
C TRP A 596 1.12 -22.01 -3.76
N ASP A 597 0.22 -22.97 -3.71
CA ASP A 597 0.43 -24.29 -4.32
C ASP A 597 0.57 -24.14 -5.86
N GLU A 598 -0.25 -23.31 -6.49
CA GLU A 598 -0.15 -23.04 -7.92
C GLU A 598 1.11 -22.21 -8.26
N MET A 599 1.41 -21.16 -7.53
CA MET A 599 2.62 -20.33 -7.72
C MET A 599 3.90 -21.15 -7.57
N ASN A 600 3.94 -22.09 -6.64
CA ASN A 600 5.07 -23.00 -6.46
C ASN A 600 5.18 -24.08 -7.54
N SER A 601 4.13 -24.36 -8.28
CA SER A 601 4.08 -25.44 -9.28
C SER A 601 4.85 -25.13 -10.57
N HIS A 602 5.16 -23.84 -10.86
CA HIS A 602 5.82 -23.45 -12.09
C HIS A 602 6.96 -22.46 -11.85
N PRO A 603 8.15 -22.66 -12.49
CA PRO A 603 9.32 -21.81 -12.23
C PRO A 603 9.18 -20.35 -12.63
N ARG A 604 8.39 -20.04 -13.68
CA ARG A 604 8.16 -18.68 -14.15
C ARG A 604 7.22 -17.86 -13.24
N MET A 605 6.47 -18.52 -12.35
CA MET A 605 5.59 -17.82 -11.43
C MET A 605 6.42 -17.20 -10.31
N LEU A 606 6.55 -15.87 -10.34
CA LEU A 606 7.41 -15.10 -9.43
C LEU A 606 6.82 -14.97 -8.02
N GLY A 607 5.51 -15.11 -7.87
CA GLY A 607 4.77 -14.86 -6.65
C GLY A 607 3.78 -13.73 -6.82
N GLY A 608 3.56 -12.91 -5.78
CA GLY A 608 2.62 -11.80 -5.87
C GLY A 608 2.57 -10.93 -4.62
N PHE A 609 1.74 -9.88 -4.71
CA PHE A 609 1.52 -8.91 -3.65
C PHE A 609 0.04 -8.94 -3.23
N ILE A 610 -0.24 -9.31 -1.98
CA ILE A 610 -1.60 -9.33 -1.43
C ILE A 610 -2.16 -7.89 -1.43
N TRP A 611 -3.40 -7.70 -1.78
CA TRP A 611 -4.11 -6.44 -1.58
C TRP A 611 -4.93 -6.50 -0.28
N ASP A 612 -4.62 -5.73 0.79
CA ASP A 612 -3.37 -4.99 0.98
C ASP A 612 -2.83 -5.21 2.42
N TRP A 613 -1.92 -4.38 2.89
CA TRP A 613 -1.27 -4.53 4.19
C TRP A 613 -2.21 -4.20 5.36
N ALA A 614 -2.78 -3.01 5.38
CA ALA A 614 -3.54 -2.52 6.53
C ALA A 614 -4.82 -1.81 6.12
N ASP A 615 -5.90 -2.05 6.86
CA ASP A 615 -7.13 -1.28 6.69
C ASP A 615 -6.83 0.22 6.72
N GLN A 616 -7.46 1.00 5.84
CA GLN A 616 -7.33 2.45 5.77
C GLN A 616 -8.44 3.17 6.56
N GLY A 617 -9.05 2.55 7.56
CA GLY A 617 -10.04 3.19 8.42
C GLY A 617 -9.45 4.32 9.26
N ILE A 618 -10.15 5.45 9.37
CA ILE A 618 -9.77 6.59 10.22
C ILE A 618 -10.32 6.37 11.62
N ILE A 619 -9.47 6.51 12.64
CA ILE A 619 -9.90 6.34 14.03
C ILE A 619 -10.15 7.71 14.69
N ARG A 620 -11.41 7.94 15.11
CA ARG A 620 -11.82 9.11 15.89
C ARG A 620 -12.66 8.66 17.09
N ASP A 621 -12.36 9.19 18.26
CA ASP A 621 -13.07 8.87 19.52
C ASP A 621 -13.18 7.35 19.78
N GLY A 622 -12.13 6.59 19.45
CA GLY A 622 -12.08 5.13 19.60
C GLY A 622 -12.95 4.35 18.60
N LYS A 623 -13.47 5.00 17.58
CA LYS A 623 -14.29 4.40 16.52
C LYS A 623 -13.54 4.37 15.20
N VAL A 624 -13.58 3.24 14.52
CA VAL A 624 -13.08 3.14 13.14
C VAL A 624 -14.17 3.63 12.19
N LEU A 625 -13.83 4.63 11.41
CA LEU A 625 -14.69 5.29 10.42
C LEU A 625 -14.19 4.97 9.00
N TYR A 626 -15.13 4.89 8.07
CA TYR A 626 -14.84 4.59 6.66
C TYR A 626 -15.69 5.47 5.72
N GLY A 627 -15.59 5.29 4.42
CA GLY A 627 -16.26 6.15 3.42
C GLY A 627 -17.74 6.36 3.68
N GLY A 628 -18.17 7.61 3.69
CA GLY A 628 -19.55 8.06 3.96
C GLY A 628 -19.80 8.49 5.41
N ASP A 629 -18.94 8.16 6.35
CA ASP A 629 -19.11 8.49 7.77
C ASP A 629 -18.85 9.98 8.05
N PHE A 630 -18.14 10.63 7.16
CA PHE A 630 -17.88 12.09 7.20
C PHE A 630 -18.91 12.90 6.41
N GLY A 631 -19.94 12.24 5.86
CA GLY A 631 -20.88 12.87 4.94
C GLY A 631 -20.33 13.09 3.54
N ASP A 632 -19.17 12.51 3.26
CA ASP A 632 -18.45 12.59 1.99
C ASP A 632 -19.22 11.96 0.82
N LYS A 633 -19.13 12.58 -0.33
CA LYS A 633 -19.71 12.10 -1.59
C LYS A 633 -18.86 12.54 -2.80
N PRO A 634 -18.63 11.65 -3.78
CA PRO A 634 -18.94 10.22 -3.77
C PRO A 634 -18.12 9.46 -2.74
N ASN A 635 -18.53 8.23 -2.39
CA ASN A 635 -17.71 7.35 -1.56
C ASN A 635 -18.01 5.87 -1.86
N LEU A 636 -17.08 4.99 -1.49
CA LEU A 636 -17.19 3.54 -1.64
C LEU A 636 -17.34 2.80 -0.30
N LYS A 637 -17.85 3.48 0.73
CA LYS A 637 -18.12 2.86 2.03
C LYS A 637 -16.89 2.17 2.61
N ALA A 638 -17.08 0.94 3.11
CA ALA A 638 -16.07 0.14 3.77
C ALA A 638 -15.02 -0.48 2.80
N PHE A 639 -14.98 -0.10 1.53
CA PHE A 639 -14.03 -0.68 0.57
C PHE A 639 -12.56 -0.35 0.92
N CYS A 640 -12.32 0.69 1.73
CA CYS A 640 -11.00 1.00 2.31
C CYS A 640 -10.53 0.04 3.42
N LEU A 641 -11.36 -0.95 3.83
CA LEU A 641 -11.03 -1.90 4.89
C LEU A 641 -10.59 -3.24 4.30
N ASN A 642 -9.47 -3.25 3.62
CA ASN A 642 -8.98 -4.37 2.83
C ASN A 642 -7.60 -4.89 3.27
N GLY A 643 -7.16 -4.51 4.47
CA GLY A 643 -5.89 -4.94 5.05
C GLY A 643 -5.86 -6.35 5.62
N ILE A 644 -4.69 -7.00 5.61
CA ILE A 644 -4.47 -8.24 6.37
C ILE A 644 -4.34 -7.98 7.87
N VAL A 645 -4.02 -6.74 8.26
CA VAL A 645 -4.11 -6.22 9.64
C VAL A 645 -5.13 -5.08 9.68
N MET A 646 -5.62 -4.74 10.86
CA MET A 646 -6.53 -3.61 11.04
C MET A 646 -5.78 -2.27 10.93
N SER A 647 -6.51 -1.16 10.87
CA SER A 647 -5.92 0.20 10.72
C SER A 647 -4.87 0.53 11.77
N ASP A 648 -5.07 0.11 13.01
CA ASP A 648 -4.15 0.30 14.14
C ASP A 648 -3.05 -0.77 14.24
N ARG A 649 -2.97 -1.69 13.26
CA ARG A 649 -2.08 -2.86 13.17
C ARG A 649 -2.46 -4.02 14.10
N THR A 650 -3.66 -4.01 14.69
CA THR A 650 -4.18 -5.20 15.37
C THR A 650 -4.20 -6.39 14.41
N LEU A 651 -3.63 -7.51 14.86
CA LEU A 651 -3.49 -8.72 14.05
C LEU A 651 -4.84 -9.41 13.88
N THR A 652 -5.10 -9.92 12.68
CA THR A 652 -6.33 -10.64 12.33
C THR A 652 -6.03 -12.12 12.02
N PRO A 653 -7.03 -12.99 11.95
CA PRO A 653 -6.85 -14.38 11.48
C PRO A 653 -6.19 -14.47 10.10
N LYS A 654 -6.39 -13.47 9.23
CA LYS A 654 -5.76 -13.36 7.90
C LYS A 654 -4.23 -13.25 8.01
N TYR A 655 -3.75 -12.44 8.94
CA TYR A 655 -2.31 -12.27 9.19
C TYR A 655 -1.64 -13.62 9.52
N TYR A 656 -2.25 -14.40 10.39
CA TYR A 656 -1.72 -15.72 10.75
C TYR A 656 -1.79 -16.72 9.60
N GLU A 657 -2.80 -16.64 8.73
CA GLU A 657 -2.86 -17.46 7.52
C GLU A 657 -1.74 -17.09 6.53
N VAL A 658 -1.47 -15.79 6.32
CA VAL A 658 -0.34 -15.32 5.52
C VAL A 658 0.97 -15.82 6.11
N GLN A 659 1.17 -15.68 7.42
CA GLN A 659 2.35 -16.16 8.12
C GLN A 659 2.58 -17.66 7.89
N ALA A 660 1.54 -18.47 8.02
CA ALA A 660 1.63 -19.91 7.85
C ALA A 660 1.91 -20.32 6.41
N VAL A 661 1.22 -19.72 5.44
CA VAL A 661 1.38 -20.07 4.02
C VAL A 661 2.72 -19.58 3.47
N TYR A 662 3.12 -18.36 3.79
CA TYR A 662 4.40 -17.79 3.36
C TYR A 662 5.61 -18.45 4.02
N GLY A 663 5.45 -18.97 5.24
CA GLY A 663 6.46 -19.72 5.96
C GLY A 663 6.64 -21.17 5.52
N ASN A 664 5.98 -21.61 4.43
CA ASN A 664 5.85 -23.00 4.00
C ASN A 664 5.06 -23.88 4.99
N GLY A 665 4.14 -23.25 5.69
CA GLY A 665 3.27 -23.82 6.68
C GLY A 665 3.98 -24.26 7.96
N PRO A 666 3.28 -24.67 9.00
CA PRO A 666 3.85 -25.62 9.92
C PRO A 666 4.13 -26.86 9.08
N GLN A 667 5.40 -27.07 8.77
CA GLN A 667 5.86 -28.30 8.12
C GLN A 667 5.28 -29.44 8.92
N SER A 668 4.36 -30.16 8.29
CA SER A 668 3.70 -31.31 8.87
C SER A 668 3.18 -31.08 10.32
N PHE A 669 2.06 -30.35 10.51
CA PHE A 669 1.02 -31.06 11.21
C PHE A 669 0.49 -32.08 10.18
N ALA A 670 1.25 -33.17 9.98
CA ALA A 670 0.61 -34.38 9.58
C ALA A 670 -0.70 -34.41 10.39
N GLU A 671 -1.81 -34.88 9.81
CA GLU A 671 -2.97 -35.32 10.56
C GLU A 671 -2.44 -36.32 11.59
N THR A 672 -1.73 -35.81 12.60
CA THR A 672 -1.41 -36.56 13.76
C THR A 672 -2.80 -36.81 14.36
N SER A 673 -3.20 -38.04 14.32
CA SER A 673 -4.29 -38.55 15.13
C SER A 673 -3.95 -38.25 16.58
N VAL A 674 -4.16 -36.97 16.98
CA VAL A 674 -4.12 -36.60 18.39
C VAL A 674 -5.29 -37.35 18.99
N PRO A 675 -5.08 -38.29 19.95
CA PRO A 675 -6.16 -39.07 20.50
C PRO A 675 -7.22 -38.12 21.06
N LEU A 676 -8.48 -38.40 20.76
CA LEU A 676 -9.60 -37.70 21.40
C LEU A 676 -9.38 -37.69 22.91
N PRO A 677 -9.60 -36.56 23.59
CA PRO A 677 -9.54 -36.49 25.05
C PRO A 677 -10.47 -37.58 25.58
N GLU A 678 -10.03 -38.38 26.59
CA GLU A 678 -10.84 -39.45 27.16
C GLU A 678 -12.23 -38.91 27.52
N PRO A 679 -13.30 -39.75 27.29
CA PRO A 679 -14.64 -39.38 27.70
C PRO A 679 -14.63 -38.99 29.19
N LEU A 680 -15.40 -37.98 29.58
CA LEU A 680 -15.54 -37.59 30.99
C LEU A 680 -15.85 -38.82 31.82
N LYS A 681 -14.92 -39.23 32.69
CA LYS A 681 -15.16 -40.33 33.62
C LYS A 681 -16.37 -39.98 34.47
N ASN A 682 -17.33 -40.90 34.53
CA ASN A 682 -18.64 -40.79 35.15
C ASN A 682 -18.66 -40.58 36.66
N ASN A 683 -17.96 -39.55 37.20
CA ASN A 683 -17.99 -39.21 38.63
C ASN A 683 -18.90 -38.01 38.97
N ASN A 684 -19.42 -37.32 38.00
CA ASN A 684 -20.47 -36.35 38.25
C ASN A 684 -21.78 -36.94 37.65
N ARG A 685 -22.87 -36.91 38.46
CA ARG A 685 -24.20 -37.32 37.98
C ARG A 685 -24.52 -36.66 36.66
N VAL A 686 -24.27 -37.41 35.58
CA VAL A 686 -24.78 -37.05 34.26
C VAL A 686 -26.27 -37.32 34.33
N VAL A 687 -27.04 -36.27 34.53
CA VAL A 687 -28.50 -36.37 34.42
C VAL A 687 -28.77 -36.55 32.94
N GLY A 688 -29.16 -37.75 32.57
CA GLY A 688 -29.61 -38.07 31.23
C GLY A 688 -30.66 -37.04 30.79
N GLY A 689 -30.27 -36.21 29.84
CA GLY A 689 -30.84 -35.05 29.27
C GLY A 689 -32.31 -34.85 29.10
N SER A 690 -33.08 -34.67 30.11
CA SER A 690 -34.49 -34.39 29.87
C SER A 690 -34.95 -32.97 30.14
N ASN A 691 -34.15 -32.12 30.84
CA ASN A 691 -34.62 -30.79 31.22
C ASN A 691 -33.74 -29.63 30.77
N ILE A 692 -32.48 -29.86 30.38
CA ILE A 692 -31.58 -28.76 29.99
C ILE A 692 -31.56 -28.56 28.46
N VAL A 693 -31.73 -29.62 27.67
CA VAL A 693 -31.77 -29.57 26.22
C VAL A 693 -33.05 -30.21 25.69
N GLN A 694 -33.98 -29.38 25.25
CA GLN A 694 -35.24 -29.80 24.64
C GLN A 694 -35.15 -29.70 23.12
N ARG A 695 -35.86 -30.54 22.37
CA ARG A 695 -35.94 -30.50 20.90
C ARG A 695 -36.32 -29.12 20.36
N SER A 696 -37.11 -28.36 21.10
CA SER A 696 -37.51 -26.99 20.77
C SER A 696 -36.38 -25.95 20.81
N MET A 697 -35.23 -26.28 21.38
CA MET A 697 -34.06 -25.40 21.40
C MET A 697 -33.24 -25.43 20.12
N PHE A 698 -33.39 -26.48 19.31
CA PHE A 698 -32.64 -26.60 18.05
C PHE A 698 -33.39 -25.90 16.93
N LYS A 699 -32.80 -24.80 16.43
CA LYS A 699 -33.28 -24.11 15.24
C LYS A 699 -32.36 -24.43 14.08
N VAL A 700 -32.90 -24.52 12.87
CA VAL A 700 -32.08 -24.66 11.65
C VAL A 700 -31.24 -23.42 11.47
N GLN A 701 -29.99 -23.62 11.12
CA GLN A 701 -29.08 -22.56 10.73
C GLN A 701 -28.61 -22.78 9.28
N CYS A 702 -28.97 -21.86 8.39
CA CYS A 702 -28.58 -21.87 6.99
C CYS A 702 -28.08 -20.49 6.53
N PHE A 703 -27.97 -19.54 7.45
CA PHE A 703 -27.56 -18.14 7.20
C PHE A 703 -26.34 -17.80 8.01
N ARG A 704 -25.41 -17.03 7.42
CA ARG A 704 -24.36 -16.29 8.12
C ARG A 704 -24.51 -14.80 7.87
N ALA A 705 -24.01 -13.95 8.77
CA ALA A 705 -23.88 -12.53 8.48
C ALA A 705 -22.94 -12.34 7.27
N PRO A 706 -23.40 -11.73 6.17
CA PRO A 706 -22.61 -11.68 4.95
C PRO A 706 -21.22 -11.09 5.19
N THR A 707 -20.18 -11.78 4.73
CA THR A 707 -18.81 -11.23 4.66
C THR A 707 -18.71 -10.23 3.52
N ASP A 708 -17.63 -9.46 3.47
CA ASP A 708 -17.42 -8.54 2.35
C ASP A 708 -17.26 -9.29 1.01
N ASN A 709 -16.74 -10.51 1.04
CA ASN A 709 -16.73 -11.40 -0.13
C ASN A 709 -18.14 -11.84 -0.55
N ASP A 710 -19.04 -12.13 0.39
CA ASP A 710 -20.44 -12.47 0.08
C ASP A 710 -21.20 -11.27 -0.51
N ARG A 711 -20.81 -10.05 -0.10
CA ARG A 711 -21.36 -8.79 -0.64
C ARG A 711 -20.81 -8.46 -2.02
N SER A 712 -19.54 -8.77 -2.32
CA SER A 712 -18.87 -8.59 -3.63
C SER A 712 -19.11 -7.21 -4.27
N PHE A 713 -18.49 -6.90 -5.39
CA PHE A 713 -18.83 -5.73 -6.21
C PHE A 713 -20.27 -5.75 -6.72
N GLY A 714 -20.75 -6.90 -7.12
CA GLY A 714 -22.14 -7.12 -7.55
C GLY A 714 -23.12 -7.33 -6.41
N ASN A 715 -22.65 -7.44 -5.17
CA ASN A 715 -23.43 -7.85 -4.01
C ASN A 715 -24.22 -9.16 -4.28
N TRP A 716 -23.57 -10.12 -4.90
CA TRP A 716 -24.24 -11.26 -5.55
C TRP A 716 -24.82 -12.24 -4.57
N LEU A 717 -23.99 -12.89 -3.76
CA LEU A 717 -24.48 -13.89 -2.79
C LEU A 717 -25.40 -13.24 -1.75
N ALA A 718 -24.95 -12.16 -1.11
CA ALA A 718 -25.75 -11.47 -0.11
C ALA A 718 -27.06 -10.93 -0.68
N LYS A 719 -27.07 -10.47 -1.93
CA LYS A 719 -28.27 -10.02 -2.63
C LYS A 719 -29.24 -11.18 -2.90
N ASP A 720 -28.73 -12.34 -3.29
CA ASP A 720 -29.56 -13.53 -3.51
C ASP A 720 -30.14 -14.04 -2.20
N TRP A 721 -29.33 -14.03 -1.11
CA TRP A 721 -29.82 -14.41 0.23
C TRP A 721 -30.91 -13.46 0.72
N GLN A 722 -30.75 -12.15 0.49
CA GLN A 722 -31.79 -11.18 0.82
C GLN A 722 -33.07 -11.40 0.00
N ARG A 723 -32.92 -11.68 -1.29
CA ARG A 723 -34.07 -11.89 -2.21
C ARG A 723 -34.90 -13.10 -1.80
N CYS A 724 -34.30 -14.19 -1.34
CA CYS A 724 -35.00 -15.37 -0.87
C CYS A 724 -35.35 -15.36 0.62
N GLY A 725 -34.95 -14.30 1.36
CA GLY A 725 -35.17 -14.17 2.80
C GLY A 725 -34.45 -15.25 3.62
N LEU A 726 -33.20 -15.58 3.21
CA LEU A 726 -32.40 -16.65 3.82
C LEU A 726 -32.16 -16.44 5.32
N ASP A 727 -32.12 -15.21 5.78
CA ASP A 727 -31.94 -14.81 7.18
C ASP A 727 -33.10 -15.28 8.11
N THR A 728 -34.27 -15.47 7.53
CA THR A 728 -35.50 -15.94 8.24
C THR A 728 -36.01 -17.28 7.71
N LEU A 729 -35.41 -17.79 6.63
CA LEU A 729 -35.83 -19.02 6.02
C LEU A 729 -35.56 -20.24 6.93
N THR A 730 -36.51 -21.11 7.02
CA THR A 730 -36.35 -22.41 7.68
C THR A 730 -36.39 -23.52 6.63
N ILE A 731 -35.31 -24.25 6.47
CA ILE A 731 -35.29 -25.46 5.62
C ILE A 731 -35.81 -26.67 6.39
N PRO A 732 -36.43 -27.67 5.71
CA PRO A 732 -36.90 -28.88 6.36
C PRO A 732 -35.77 -29.62 7.08
N MET A 733 -36.01 -29.94 8.36
CA MET A 733 -35.11 -30.70 9.21
C MET A 733 -35.91 -31.77 9.97
N THR A 734 -35.42 -32.99 9.94
CA THR A 734 -35.92 -34.04 10.82
C THR A 734 -34.95 -34.26 11.97
N THR A 735 -35.46 -34.53 13.16
CA THR A 735 -34.66 -34.80 14.36
C THR A 735 -35.01 -36.16 14.96
N GLU A 736 -34.03 -37.05 14.98
CA GLU A 736 -34.09 -38.30 15.70
C GLU A 736 -33.29 -38.23 16.98
N GLN A 737 -33.78 -38.83 18.05
CA GLN A 737 -33.08 -38.82 19.34
C GLN A 737 -33.02 -40.25 19.90
N ASN A 738 -31.82 -40.67 20.28
CA ASN A 738 -31.58 -41.95 20.96
C ASN A 738 -30.71 -41.67 22.22
N GLY A 739 -31.39 -41.59 23.38
CA GLY A 739 -30.75 -41.16 24.60
C GLY A 739 -30.24 -39.73 24.54
N ASN A 740 -28.95 -39.54 24.64
CA ASN A 740 -28.26 -38.23 24.49
C ASN A 740 -27.68 -38.00 23.10
N GLU A 741 -27.92 -38.90 22.16
CA GLU A 741 -27.53 -38.75 20.77
C GLU A 741 -28.67 -38.16 19.94
N PHE A 742 -28.34 -37.18 19.14
CA PHE A 742 -29.26 -36.50 18.23
C PHE A 742 -28.73 -36.64 16.79
N THR A 743 -29.65 -36.96 15.89
CA THR A 743 -29.40 -36.99 14.44
C THR A 743 -30.33 -35.99 13.79
N PHE A 744 -29.72 -34.97 13.15
CA PHE A 744 -30.41 -33.97 12.35
C PHE A 744 -30.18 -34.27 10.89
N SER A 745 -31.24 -34.41 10.12
CA SER A 745 -31.19 -34.63 8.67
C SER A 745 -31.85 -33.46 7.97
N PHE A 746 -31.11 -32.84 7.03
CA PHE A 746 -31.52 -31.63 6.33
C PHE A 746 -31.90 -31.95 4.89
N THR A 747 -32.98 -31.35 4.43
CA THR A 747 -33.43 -31.40 3.03
C THR A 747 -33.36 -29.98 2.46
N ILE A 748 -32.46 -29.75 1.54
CA ILE A 748 -32.31 -28.43 0.89
C ILE A 748 -33.36 -28.35 -0.22
N PRO A 749 -34.31 -27.38 -0.18
CA PRO A 749 -35.26 -27.17 -1.24
C PRO A 749 -34.60 -26.77 -2.56
N ASP A 750 -35.14 -27.21 -3.67
CA ASP A 750 -34.72 -26.78 -4.99
C ASP A 750 -34.91 -25.27 -5.17
N GLY A 751 -34.02 -24.65 -5.95
CA GLY A 751 -34.09 -23.24 -6.29
C GLY A 751 -33.53 -22.29 -5.25
N LEU A 752 -33.01 -22.80 -4.11
CA LEU A 752 -32.25 -21.92 -3.20
C LEU A 752 -30.88 -21.54 -3.78
N PRO A 753 -30.39 -20.31 -3.48
CA PRO A 753 -29.02 -19.90 -3.81
C PRO A 753 -27.98 -20.76 -3.09
N GLU A 754 -26.70 -20.51 -3.32
CA GLU A 754 -25.62 -21.14 -2.56
C GLU A 754 -25.77 -20.82 -1.08
N LEU A 755 -25.76 -21.86 -0.23
CA LEU A 755 -25.91 -21.71 1.20
C LEU A 755 -24.56 -21.45 1.86
N PRO A 756 -24.46 -20.46 2.79
CA PRO A 756 -23.22 -20.19 3.49
C PRO A 756 -22.88 -21.21 4.57
N ARG A 757 -23.89 -21.82 5.16
CA ARG A 757 -23.75 -22.84 6.20
C ARG A 757 -24.99 -23.71 6.28
N LEU A 758 -24.87 -24.87 6.90
CA LEU A 758 -25.97 -25.81 7.09
C LEU A 758 -25.81 -26.57 8.41
N GLY A 759 -26.68 -26.32 9.34
CA GLY A 759 -26.62 -26.94 10.65
C GLY A 759 -27.76 -26.50 11.58
N ILE A 760 -27.46 -26.44 12.86
CA ILE A 760 -28.35 -25.98 13.92
C ILE A 760 -27.74 -24.83 14.71
N VAL A 761 -28.59 -24.00 15.31
CA VAL A 761 -28.21 -22.99 16.30
C VAL A 761 -28.95 -23.23 17.62
N ILE A 762 -28.24 -23.07 18.72
CA ILE A 762 -28.75 -23.16 20.10
C ILE A 762 -28.52 -21.80 20.76
N GLU A 763 -29.58 -21.21 21.30
CA GLU A 763 -29.50 -19.98 22.11
C GLU A 763 -29.32 -20.36 23.58
N LEU A 764 -28.21 -20.02 24.17
CA LEU A 764 -27.87 -20.27 25.57
C LEU A 764 -27.86 -18.96 26.37
N PRO A 765 -28.08 -19.03 27.69
CA PRO A 765 -27.83 -17.90 28.57
C PRO A 765 -26.35 -17.39 28.45
N ARG A 766 -26.13 -16.11 28.52
CA ARG A 766 -24.82 -15.48 28.38
C ARG A 766 -23.78 -15.98 29.40
N GLU A 767 -24.22 -16.59 30.51
CA GLU A 767 -23.34 -17.17 31.50
C GLU A 767 -22.52 -18.37 30.99
N TYR A 768 -22.88 -18.97 29.85
CA TYR A 768 -22.09 -19.98 29.13
C TYR A 768 -20.99 -19.31 28.33
N GLU A 769 -19.97 -18.82 29.03
CA GLU A 769 -18.91 -17.95 28.49
C GLU A 769 -17.59 -18.67 28.25
N GLN A 770 -17.21 -19.61 29.12
CA GLN A 770 -15.94 -20.31 28.98
C GLN A 770 -16.08 -21.42 27.93
N LEU A 771 -15.23 -21.33 26.91
CA LEU A 771 -15.26 -22.23 25.75
C LEU A 771 -13.99 -23.09 25.73
N THR A 772 -14.19 -24.40 25.52
CA THR A 772 -13.11 -25.36 25.23
C THR A 772 -13.54 -26.16 24.02
N TRP A 773 -12.66 -26.38 23.04
CA TRP A 773 -12.97 -27.25 21.90
C TRP A 773 -11.76 -28.09 21.49
N TYR A 774 -12.05 -29.23 20.88
CA TYR A 774 -11.10 -30.07 20.21
C TYR A 774 -11.40 -30.05 18.71
N GLY A 775 -10.53 -29.37 17.96
CA GLY A 775 -10.72 -29.10 16.55
C GLY A 775 -9.66 -28.14 16.05
N ARG A 776 -9.87 -27.47 14.90
CA ARG A 776 -8.94 -26.45 14.42
C ARG A 776 -9.04 -25.17 15.23
N GLY A 777 -7.89 -24.54 15.45
CA GLY A 777 -7.73 -23.31 16.22
C GLY A 777 -6.26 -22.86 16.29
N PRO A 778 -5.96 -21.82 17.06
CA PRO A 778 -6.84 -21.03 17.94
C PRO A 778 -7.74 -20.03 17.20
N TRP A 779 -7.34 -19.60 15.99
CA TRP A 779 -8.02 -18.56 15.23
C TRP A 779 -9.24 -19.13 14.51
N ASP A 780 -10.17 -18.25 14.11
CA ASP A 780 -11.28 -18.66 13.26
C ASP A 780 -10.76 -19.19 11.92
N ASN A 781 -11.43 -20.17 11.39
CA ASN A 781 -11.00 -20.85 10.17
C ASN A 781 -12.21 -21.38 9.38
N TYR A 782 -12.03 -21.46 8.07
CA TYR A 782 -13.05 -21.85 7.11
C TYR A 782 -12.49 -22.92 6.17
N PRO A 783 -13.33 -23.63 5.39
CA PRO A 783 -12.87 -24.71 4.52
C PRO A 783 -11.67 -24.34 3.63
N ASP A 784 -11.61 -23.10 3.16
CA ASP A 784 -10.61 -22.54 2.25
C ASP A 784 -9.58 -21.61 2.93
N ARG A 785 -9.63 -21.46 4.27
CA ARG A 785 -8.68 -20.70 5.07
C ARG A 785 -8.44 -21.36 6.42
N LYS A 786 -7.43 -22.20 6.53
CA LYS A 786 -7.19 -23.00 7.75
C LYS A 786 -5.76 -23.49 7.94
N THR A 787 -4.82 -23.00 7.13
CA THR A 787 -3.42 -23.44 7.20
C THR A 787 -2.77 -23.04 8.52
N SER A 788 -3.14 -21.88 9.06
CA SER A 788 -2.69 -21.37 10.37
C SER A 788 -3.28 -22.09 11.57
N CYS A 789 -4.28 -22.96 11.37
CA CYS A 789 -5.10 -23.53 12.44
C CYS A 789 -4.91 -25.05 12.56
N PRO A 790 -3.92 -25.52 13.34
CA PRO A 790 -3.75 -26.96 13.60
C PRO A 790 -4.92 -27.52 14.44
N VAL A 791 -5.15 -28.83 14.33
CA VAL A 791 -6.09 -29.53 15.20
C VAL A 791 -5.48 -29.69 16.59
N GLY A 792 -6.23 -29.33 17.62
CA GLY A 792 -5.78 -29.38 19.00
C GLY A 792 -6.88 -29.15 20.02
N LEU A 793 -6.51 -29.12 21.31
CA LEU A 793 -7.40 -28.73 22.40
C LEU A 793 -7.17 -27.26 22.72
N TRP A 794 -8.19 -26.44 22.48
CA TRP A 794 -8.15 -24.99 22.62
C TRP A 794 -9.07 -24.51 23.73
N LYS A 795 -8.75 -23.35 24.31
CA LYS A 795 -9.57 -22.71 25.34
C LYS A 795 -9.62 -21.21 25.04
N SER A 796 -10.81 -20.62 25.22
CA SER A 796 -11.06 -19.21 25.04
C SER A 796 -12.35 -18.83 25.77
N THR A 797 -12.86 -17.66 25.48
CA THR A 797 -14.21 -17.22 25.89
C THR A 797 -15.07 -16.97 24.67
N VAL A 798 -16.39 -17.04 24.84
CA VAL A 798 -17.35 -16.71 23.77
C VAL A 798 -17.16 -15.27 23.28
N SER A 799 -16.85 -14.34 24.19
CA SER A 799 -16.56 -12.93 23.85
C SER A 799 -15.37 -12.79 22.92
N GLU A 800 -14.31 -13.60 23.11
CA GLU A 800 -13.08 -13.54 22.33
C GLU A 800 -13.21 -14.21 20.95
N GLN A 801 -14.30 -14.91 20.69
CA GLN A 801 -14.48 -15.60 19.40
C GLN A 801 -14.94 -14.69 18.27
N TYR A 802 -15.56 -13.56 18.59
CA TYR A 802 -15.96 -12.59 17.57
C TYR A 802 -14.77 -11.72 17.18
N VAL A 803 -14.45 -11.69 15.91
CA VAL A 803 -13.43 -10.78 15.37
C VAL A 803 -14.09 -9.43 15.05
N HIS A 804 -13.64 -8.38 15.70
CA HIS A 804 -14.21 -7.04 15.62
C HIS A 804 -13.81 -6.32 14.32
N TYR A 805 -14.23 -6.88 13.17
CA TYR A 805 -14.07 -6.16 11.90
C TYR A 805 -14.88 -4.86 11.94
N PRO A 806 -14.32 -3.71 11.49
CA PRO A 806 -15.01 -2.42 11.57
C PRO A 806 -16.41 -2.42 10.93
N ARG A 807 -16.59 -3.20 9.85
CA ARG A 807 -17.90 -3.55 9.31
C ARG A 807 -18.30 -4.93 9.79
N PRO A 808 -19.37 -5.07 10.60
CA PRO A 808 -19.79 -6.33 11.17
C PRO A 808 -20.10 -7.40 10.11
N GLN A 809 -19.59 -8.59 10.33
CA GLN A 809 -19.71 -9.73 9.43
C GLN A 809 -19.45 -11.05 10.15
N ASP A 810 -19.70 -12.18 9.49
CA ASP A 810 -19.46 -13.51 10.04
C ASP A 810 -17.99 -13.69 10.43
N SER A 811 -17.76 -14.30 11.59
CA SER A 811 -16.45 -14.69 12.11
C SER A 811 -16.58 -15.76 13.20
N GLY A 812 -15.46 -16.25 13.73
CA GLY A 812 -15.44 -17.20 14.83
C GLY A 812 -15.82 -18.64 14.47
N ASN A 813 -15.77 -19.01 13.18
CA ASN A 813 -15.98 -20.41 12.77
C ASN A 813 -14.74 -21.27 13.05
N HIS A 814 -14.95 -22.52 13.47
CA HIS A 814 -13.91 -23.53 13.68
C HIS A 814 -14.25 -24.84 12.97
N GLU A 815 -13.32 -25.30 12.15
CA GLU A 815 -13.46 -26.51 11.33
C GLU A 815 -12.95 -27.77 12.03
N ASN A 816 -13.40 -28.94 11.57
CA ASN A 816 -12.93 -30.26 11.99
C ASN A 816 -13.02 -30.49 13.50
N CYS A 817 -14.11 -30.04 14.13
CA CYS A 817 -14.28 -30.13 15.55
C CYS A 817 -15.00 -31.44 15.93
N THR A 818 -14.51 -32.09 16.96
CA THR A 818 -15.12 -33.34 17.50
C THR A 818 -15.65 -33.15 18.91
N MET A 819 -15.33 -32.07 19.59
CA MET A 819 -15.81 -31.74 20.91
C MET A 819 -15.89 -30.25 21.14
N ILE A 820 -16.98 -29.79 21.77
CA ILE A 820 -17.14 -28.43 22.31
C ILE A 820 -17.61 -28.57 23.74
N GLU A 821 -17.10 -27.77 24.65
CA GLU A 821 -17.54 -27.62 26.02
C GLU A 821 -17.72 -26.14 26.35
N LEU A 822 -18.95 -25.78 26.73
CA LEU A 822 -19.28 -24.46 27.25
C LEU A 822 -19.50 -24.57 28.76
N LYS A 823 -18.90 -23.71 29.56
CA LYS A 823 -18.96 -23.72 31.00
C LYS A 823 -19.37 -22.37 31.54
N THR A 824 -20.26 -22.38 32.54
CA THR A 824 -20.63 -21.19 33.30
C THR A 824 -19.64 -20.95 34.45
N LYS A 825 -19.60 -19.74 34.99
CA LYS A 825 -18.82 -19.40 36.20
C LYS A 825 -19.26 -20.22 37.44
N HIS A 826 -20.47 -20.77 37.45
CA HIS A 826 -21.02 -21.60 38.51
C HIS A 826 -20.74 -23.10 38.33
N GLY A 827 -20.00 -23.47 37.29
CA GLY A 827 -19.58 -24.85 37.06
C GLY A 827 -20.56 -25.68 36.25
N LYS A 828 -21.68 -25.15 35.75
CA LYS A 828 -22.56 -25.85 34.82
C LYS A 828 -21.83 -26.06 33.50
N ILE A 829 -21.91 -27.24 32.93
CA ILE A 829 -21.23 -27.64 31.72
C ILE A 829 -22.25 -28.10 30.68
N LEU A 830 -22.13 -27.64 29.47
CA LEU A 830 -22.72 -28.18 28.27
C LEU A 830 -21.61 -28.71 27.36
N ARG A 831 -21.58 -30.01 27.09
CA ARG A 831 -20.63 -30.65 26.20
C ARG A 831 -21.34 -31.25 25.00
N ILE A 832 -20.79 -31.07 23.83
CA ILE A 832 -21.27 -31.60 22.57
C ILE A 832 -20.12 -32.32 21.89
N GLU A 833 -20.35 -33.54 21.48
CA GLU A 833 -19.38 -34.44 20.87
C GLU A 833 -19.90 -34.95 19.52
N ALA A 834 -19.01 -35.05 18.55
CA ALA A 834 -19.31 -35.70 17.27
C ALA A 834 -19.54 -37.22 17.49
N VAL A 835 -20.49 -37.79 16.80
CA VAL A 835 -20.74 -39.24 16.87
C VAL A 835 -19.96 -39.99 15.80
N ASP A 836 -19.94 -39.48 14.58
CA ASP A 836 -19.32 -40.17 13.43
C ASP A 836 -18.39 -39.24 12.60
N LYS A 837 -18.78 -38.02 12.39
CA LYS A 837 -18.01 -37.06 11.56
C LYS A 837 -17.75 -35.77 12.33
N PRO A 838 -16.57 -35.15 12.18
CA PRO A 838 -16.35 -33.81 12.69
C PRO A 838 -17.38 -32.84 12.14
N PHE A 839 -17.66 -31.80 12.91
CA PHE A 839 -18.53 -30.69 12.54
C PHE A 839 -17.73 -29.37 12.55
N SER A 840 -18.34 -28.32 12.04
CA SER A 840 -17.89 -26.95 12.24
C SER A 840 -18.75 -26.27 13.30
N PHE A 841 -18.20 -25.29 14.02
CA PHE A 841 -19.02 -24.54 14.99
C PHE A 841 -18.57 -23.07 15.06
N SER A 842 -19.48 -22.22 15.55
CA SER A 842 -19.16 -20.90 16.10
C SER A 842 -19.96 -20.67 17.38
N ALA A 843 -19.34 -20.01 18.37
CA ALA A 843 -19.97 -19.65 19.63
C ALA A 843 -19.78 -18.14 19.86
N LEU A 844 -20.82 -17.34 19.64
CA LEU A 844 -20.72 -15.88 19.59
C LEU A 844 -21.71 -15.21 20.55
N PRO A 845 -21.42 -13.98 21.04
CA PRO A 845 -22.36 -13.19 21.85
C PRO A 845 -23.49 -12.57 21.01
N TYR A 846 -23.41 -12.68 19.68
CA TYR A 846 -24.34 -12.07 18.73
C TYR A 846 -24.95 -13.10 17.80
N SER A 847 -26.23 -12.91 17.44
CA SER A 847 -26.83 -13.71 16.37
C SER A 847 -26.35 -13.23 14.99
N ALA A 848 -26.33 -14.13 14.00
CA ALA A 848 -25.96 -13.79 12.62
C ALA A 848 -26.84 -12.66 12.05
N GLN A 849 -28.15 -12.68 12.35
CA GLN A 849 -29.09 -11.64 11.92
C GLN A 849 -28.78 -10.29 12.56
N TYR A 850 -28.39 -10.25 13.85
CA TYR A 850 -28.03 -9.02 14.53
C TYR A 850 -26.74 -8.44 13.98
N ILE A 851 -25.70 -9.25 13.78
CA ILE A 851 -24.46 -8.83 13.12
C ILE A 851 -24.77 -8.25 11.73
N ALA A 852 -25.58 -8.93 10.93
CA ALA A 852 -25.94 -8.49 9.57
C ALA A 852 -26.73 -7.18 9.53
N SER A 853 -27.41 -6.81 10.62
CA SER A 853 -28.20 -5.58 10.73
C SER A 853 -27.38 -4.32 11.03
N LYS A 854 -26.11 -4.48 11.40
CA LYS A 854 -25.23 -3.38 11.82
C LYS A 854 -24.29 -2.95 10.69
N THR A 855 -23.93 -1.69 10.69
CA THR A 855 -22.99 -1.10 9.74
C THR A 855 -21.61 -0.90 10.35
N HIS A 856 -21.52 -0.70 11.66
CA HIS A 856 -20.27 -0.50 12.37
C HIS A 856 -20.16 -1.40 13.59
N ASP A 857 -18.96 -1.84 13.91
CA ASP A 857 -18.68 -2.70 15.05
C ASP A 857 -19.10 -2.07 16.39
N TYR A 858 -18.87 -0.77 16.55
CA TYR A 858 -19.27 -0.04 17.77
C TYR A 858 -20.80 0.06 17.98
N GLU A 859 -21.62 -0.41 17.05
CA GLU A 859 -23.08 -0.51 17.21
C GLU A 859 -23.53 -1.86 17.81
N LEU A 860 -22.59 -2.83 17.99
CA LEU A 860 -22.89 -4.12 18.56
C LEU A 860 -22.97 -4.03 20.09
N GLU A 861 -24.13 -4.42 20.63
CA GLU A 861 -24.39 -4.49 22.06
C GLU A 861 -24.63 -5.93 22.51
N ASP A 862 -24.15 -6.29 23.69
CA ASP A 862 -24.37 -7.64 24.25
C ASP A 862 -25.88 -7.95 24.33
N GLN A 863 -26.31 -9.02 23.68
CA GLN A 863 -27.70 -9.45 23.62
C GLN A 863 -28.13 -10.33 24.82
N GLY A 864 -27.27 -10.52 25.82
CA GLY A 864 -27.52 -11.35 26.98
C GLY A 864 -27.62 -12.84 26.69
N LYS A 865 -27.09 -13.30 25.54
CA LYS A 865 -27.11 -14.67 25.05
C LYS A 865 -25.75 -15.12 24.51
N THR A 866 -25.57 -16.43 24.46
CA THR A 866 -24.54 -17.11 23.69
C THR A 866 -25.22 -17.86 22.56
N TYR A 867 -24.85 -17.60 21.33
CA TYR A 867 -25.35 -18.27 20.12
C TYR A 867 -24.34 -19.32 19.69
N LEU A 868 -24.67 -20.58 19.90
CA LEU A 868 -23.85 -21.72 19.50
C LEU A 868 -24.39 -22.32 18.21
N SER A 869 -23.70 -22.16 17.12
CA SER A 869 -23.98 -22.82 15.84
C SER A 869 -23.12 -24.05 15.69
N ILE A 870 -23.72 -25.15 15.20
CA ILE A 870 -23.05 -26.43 14.91
C ILE A 870 -23.47 -26.86 13.52
N ASP A 871 -22.51 -26.98 12.61
CA ASP A 871 -22.77 -27.14 11.20
C ASP A 871 -22.20 -28.47 10.65
N CYS A 872 -22.97 -29.16 9.84
CA CYS A 872 -22.47 -30.29 9.06
C CYS A 872 -21.75 -29.85 7.77
N ALA A 873 -21.96 -28.60 7.34
CA ALA A 873 -21.26 -28.01 6.20
C ALA A 873 -21.21 -26.49 6.33
N VAL A 874 -20.09 -25.91 5.94
CA VAL A 874 -19.84 -24.47 5.85
C VAL A 874 -19.18 -24.18 4.50
N MET A 875 -19.60 -23.11 3.84
CA MET A 875 -19.00 -22.63 2.60
C MET A 875 -17.73 -21.84 2.90
N GLY A 876 -16.77 -21.89 2.00
CA GLY A 876 -15.55 -21.07 2.06
C GLY A 876 -15.82 -19.56 2.02
N LEU A 877 -14.76 -18.78 2.10
CA LEU A 877 -14.78 -17.31 2.07
C LEU A 877 -14.57 -16.75 0.66
N GLY A 878 -13.68 -17.36 -0.14
CA GLY A 878 -13.29 -16.83 -1.45
C GLY A 878 -12.58 -15.49 -1.37
N ASN A 879 -12.55 -14.77 -2.52
CA ASN A 879 -11.91 -13.46 -2.69
C ASN A 879 -12.79 -12.50 -3.51
N SER A 880 -14.09 -12.69 -3.55
CA SER A 880 -15.00 -11.98 -4.45
C SER A 880 -15.29 -10.52 -4.06
N SER A 881 -14.73 -10.01 -2.96
CA SER A 881 -14.74 -8.57 -2.69
C SER A 881 -13.98 -7.77 -3.77
N CYS A 882 -12.90 -8.34 -4.32
CA CYS A 882 -12.28 -7.95 -5.59
C CYS A 882 -11.50 -9.15 -6.13
N GLY A 883 -12.10 -9.97 -6.99
CA GLY A 883 -11.46 -11.15 -7.53
C GLY A 883 -12.39 -12.35 -7.65
N PRO A 884 -11.83 -13.56 -7.86
CA PRO A 884 -12.60 -14.78 -8.01
C PRO A 884 -13.33 -15.19 -6.74
N GLY A 885 -14.50 -15.83 -6.88
CA GLY A 885 -15.27 -16.36 -5.78
C GLY A 885 -14.69 -17.60 -5.12
N VAL A 886 -15.54 -18.27 -4.35
CA VAL A 886 -15.23 -19.53 -3.67
C VAL A 886 -15.02 -20.63 -4.71
N LEU A 887 -13.99 -21.47 -4.54
CA LEU A 887 -13.83 -22.66 -5.36
C LEU A 887 -14.98 -23.62 -5.12
N LYS A 888 -15.54 -24.26 -6.16
CA LYS A 888 -16.72 -25.15 -6.05
C LYS A 888 -16.52 -26.28 -5.04
N LYS A 889 -15.30 -26.77 -4.85
CA LYS A 889 -15.00 -27.79 -3.82
C LYS A 889 -15.26 -27.33 -2.38
N TYR A 890 -15.37 -26.03 -2.15
CA TYR A 890 -15.66 -25.40 -0.86
C TYR A 890 -17.08 -24.84 -0.77
N SER A 891 -17.96 -25.14 -1.72
CA SER A 891 -19.40 -24.88 -1.64
C SER A 891 -20.13 -26.04 -1.01
N ILE A 892 -21.37 -25.80 -0.57
CA ILE A 892 -22.26 -26.83 -0.02
C ILE A 892 -23.00 -27.53 -1.17
N ASP A 893 -22.76 -28.82 -1.34
CA ASP A 893 -23.39 -29.62 -2.38
C ASP A 893 -24.89 -29.82 -2.08
N LYS A 894 -25.74 -29.09 -2.76
CA LYS A 894 -27.21 -29.11 -2.55
C LYS A 894 -27.88 -30.40 -3.01
N THR A 895 -27.20 -31.24 -3.79
CA THR A 895 -27.72 -32.50 -4.31
C THR A 895 -27.57 -33.67 -3.34
N LYS A 896 -26.72 -33.51 -2.33
CA LYS A 896 -26.47 -34.52 -1.31
C LYS A 896 -27.41 -34.37 -0.12
N GLN A 897 -27.70 -35.49 0.53
CA GLN A 897 -28.32 -35.47 1.84
C GLN A 897 -27.28 -35.09 2.90
N HIS A 898 -27.58 -34.07 3.69
CA HIS A 898 -26.73 -33.61 4.77
C HIS A 898 -27.27 -34.11 6.12
N GLN A 899 -26.35 -34.50 6.98
CA GLN A 899 -26.70 -35.06 8.29
C GLN A 899 -25.66 -34.59 9.33
N LEU A 900 -26.15 -34.17 10.49
CA LEU A 900 -25.36 -33.84 11.69
C LEU A 900 -25.73 -34.84 12.78
N ARG A 901 -24.74 -35.58 13.32
CA ARG A 901 -24.89 -36.50 14.43
C ARG A 901 -24.03 -36.12 15.60
N ILE A 902 -24.66 -35.76 16.70
CA ILE A 902 -23.96 -35.27 17.89
C ILE A 902 -24.51 -35.95 19.15
N ARG A 903 -23.62 -36.02 20.16
CA ARG A 903 -23.98 -36.43 21.52
C ARG A 903 -23.93 -35.18 22.42
N ILE A 904 -25.00 -34.97 23.21
CA ILE A 904 -25.09 -33.82 24.10
C ILE A 904 -25.13 -34.31 25.55
N THR A 905 -24.24 -33.73 26.36
CA THR A 905 -24.15 -34.00 27.80
C THR A 905 -24.18 -32.67 28.54
N ALA A 906 -25.04 -32.56 29.55
CA ALA A 906 -25.10 -31.39 30.42
C ALA A 906 -24.99 -31.76 31.89
N THR A 907 -24.34 -30.89 32.68
CA THR A 907 -24.31 -31.01 34.16
C THR A 907 -25.06 -29.85 34.78
N GLU A 908 -25.81 -30.14 35.88
CA GLU A 908 -26.49 -29.09 36.65
C GLU A 908 -25.53 -28.26 37.50
#